data_eef6d6a0db30da1b7a606ea71be8070b
#
_entry.id   eef6d6a0db30da1b7a606ea71be8070b
#
_cell.length_a   1.000
_cell.length_b   1.000
_cell.length_c   1.000
_cell.angle_alpha   90.00
_cell.angle_beta   90.00
_cell.angle_gamma   90.00
#
_symmetry.space_group_name_H-M   'P 1'
#
loop_
_entity.id
_entity.type
_entity.pdbx_description
1 polymer ?
#
loop_
_entity_poly.entity_id
_entity_poly.type
_entity_poly.pdbx_seq_one_letter_code
_entity_poly.pdbx_strand_id
1 'polypeptide(L)'
;EAKKPCVHIEREDDPAKQVRRYGFTAGLKISVLSNFEHLYIYDTSYPVEQNDTRLKAIVREYKYTDYEDAAEELLEYLGKESVYSGHFDEVWSEIEANVNHKSVDELFLQQINNWRLMLGKEILNCNPEIEMEELGDVVQSYINKILFLRVCEDRNIETYQSLLQIADHNSYQELIAKFKAADSRYNSGLFEEKLSAEIIGNVSSSFWSIIRELYFPQSPYSFAVLSSDILGKIYEIFLSQRLAVVDGQLSIVNKPENEDRDIVTTPNFIVREILRQTMRDNLAHLTDEQILSLKCADIACGSGAFLLETFQILCDALVDFYTVNDKSKLIQTDVNTFKLKFEIKRNVLKSCIYGVDKDFNAVEACKFGLLLKLLEGEDDSTIASFHPVLPNLDDNIFYGNSLLESSDVPDNQVEEINPFDFGERKFHYIIGNPPYMKTEDIKVFTPKEHKLYPKRYKSAYKQYDKYFLFVERAFKLLKKDGAMGYIVPSKFMKVGAGRELRNYISSNKSIKAITSFGAHQIFSDKSTYSCIIILQNKENDSFTYSEVDSLAKWKVRDLTSFSENKRNISHLGKETWVLCSDRLQSILNHISTQSLPLGEIVGDDYIFNGIQTSANKEYIFQPESEDRQYYYFKYNKQLYQIEKKITKPYFKTVSGVDSLNTYRTFKPNARVIFPYKRRTDGKLDVIKLSTIQRKFPYFYNYLRVIKSELDRPDRDIKPAPTTANEWHRFGRHQSLEACEIAEKIIVGVLAQENKYAVDTNGT
;
A
#
# COMPACT_ATOMS: atom_id res chain seq x y z
N GLU A 1 -1.04 32.89 -6.61
CA GLU A 1 -0.59 33.48 -7.87
C GLU A 1 -0.67 35.00 -7.79
N ALA A 2 0.46 35.67 -7.89
CA ALA A 2 0.53 37.12 -7.91
C ALA A 2 0.73 37.62 -9.37
N LYS A 3 -0.10 38.53 -9.80
CA LYS A 3 0.03 39.20 -11.10
C LYS A 3 0.54 40.64 -10.92
N LYS A 4 1.14 41.19 -11.98
CA LYS A 4 1.54 42.59 -11.95
C LYS A 4 0.29 43.47 -11.84
N PRO A 5 0.36 44.64 -11.20
CA PRO A 5 -0.80 45.56 -11.08
C PRO A 5 -1.44 45.97 -12.39
N CYS A 6 -0.70 45.91 -13.52
CA CYS A 6 -1.23 46.20 -14.84
C CYS A 6 -2.07 45.10 -15.48
N VAL A 7 -2.15 43.91 -14.85
CA VAL A 7 -3.00 42.78 -15.29
C VAL A 7 -4.38 42.96 -14.68
N HIS A 8 -5.39 43.12 -15.54
CA HIS A 8 -6.77 43.36 -15.13
C HIS A 8 -7.50 42.05 -14.73
N ILE A 9 -7.11 41.46 -13.57
CA ILE A 9 -7.70 40.22 -13.09
C ILE A 9 -9.22 40.32 -12.81
N GLU A 10 -9.72 41.52 -12.67
CA GLU A 10 -11.15 41.84 -12.51
C GLU A 10 -11.92 41.81 -13.86
N ARG A 11 -11.25 41.64 -15.00
CA ARG A 11 -11.86 41.63 -16.34
C ARG A 11 -11.46 40.41 -17.16
N GLU A 12 -10.27 39.87 -16.95
CA GLU A 12 -9.69 38.79 -17.75
C GLU A 12 -9.99 37.42 -17.14
N ASP A 13 -10.40 36.45 -17.95
CA ASP A 13 -10.70 35.07 -17.50
C ASP A 13 -9.44 34.22 -17.36
N ASP A 14 -8.41 34.45 -18.17
CA ASP A 14 -7.23 33.62 -18.25
C ASP A 14 -6.44 33.53 -16.94
N PRO A 15 -6.20 34.61 -16.17
CA PRO A 15 -5.54 34.54 -14.89
C PRO A 15 -6.30 33.66 -13.86
N ALA A 16 -7.63 33.77 -13.87
CA ALA A 16 -8.48 32.94 -12.98
C ALA A 16 -8.44 31.47 -13.38
N LYS A 17 -8.52 31.15 -14.67
CA LYS A 17 -8.38 29.79 -15.18
C LYS A 17 -7.01 29.23 -14.84
N GLN A 18 -5.94 30.00 -14.95
CA GLN A 18 -4.58 29.58 -14.65
C GLN A 18 -4.42 29.21 -13.16
N VAL A 19 -4.81 30.09 -12.25
CA VAL A 19 -4.66 29.86 -10.80
C VAL A 19 -5.51 28.67 -10.32
N ARG A 20 -6.72 28.54 -10.85
CA ARG A 20 -7.59 27.39 -10.55
C ARG A 20 -7.02 26.08 -11.06
N ARG A 21 -6.43 26.05 -12.26
CA ARG A 21 -5.75 24.86 -12.78
C ARG A 21 -4.56 24.47 -11.91
N TYR A 22 -3.81 25.44 -11.40
CA TYR A 22 -2.71 25.17 -10.48
C TYR A 22 -3.23 24.54 -9.17
N GLY A 23 -4.23 25.14 -8.54
CA GLY A 23 -4.81 24.63 -7.32
C GLY A 23 -5.44 23.25 -7.48
N PHE A 24 -6.22 23.05 -8.54
CA PHE A 24 -6.81 21.75 -8.88
C PHE A 24 -5.73 20.68 -9.07
N THR A 25 -4.70 20.96 -9.89
CA THR A 25 -3.62 19.99 -10.16
C THR A 25 -2.81 19.66 -8.91
N ALA A 26 -2.59 20.65 -8.05
CA ALA A 26 -1.87 20.44 -6.78
C ALA A 26 -2.74 19.81 -5.68
N GLY A 27 -4.02 19.54 -5.94
CA GLY A 27 -4.96 18.97 -4.96
C GLY A 27 -5.26 19.92 -3.81
N LEU A 28 -5.20 21.25 -4.04
CA LEU A 28 -5.50 22.26 -3.05
C LEU A 28 -7.02 22.52 -2.95
N LYS A 29 -7.50 22.87 -1.76
CA LYS A 29 -8.90 23.25 -1.55
C LYS A 29 -9.21 24.59 -2.21
N ILE A 30 -8.31 25.54 -2.06
CA ILE A 30 -8.43 26.90 -2.57
C ILE A 30 -7.17 27.35 -3.31
N SER A 31 -7.34 28.37 -4.15
CA SER A 31 -6.25 29.16 -4.73
C SER A 31 -6.52 30.64 -4.61
N VAL A 32 -5.46 31.42 -4.43
CA VAL A 32 -5.53 32.87 -4.30
C VAL A 32 -4.93 33.53 -5.52
N LEU A 33 -5.67 34.46 -6.14
CA LEU A 33 -5.21 35.30 -7.23
C LEU A 33 -5.22 36.74 -6.77
N SER A 34 -4.09 37.44 -6.91
CA SER A 34 -4.00 38.86 -6.58
C SER A 34 -3.15 39.63 -7.59
N ASN A 35 -3.53 40.86 -7.88
CA ASN A 35 -2.69 41.87 -8.52
C ASN A 35 -2.41 43.05 -7.57
N PHE A 36 -2.60 42.85 -6.27
CA PHE A 36 -2.54 43.79 -5.18
C PHE A 36 -3.78 44.72 -5.07
N GLU A 37 -4.35 45.18 -6.16
CA GLU A 37 -5.57 45.99 -6.17
C GLU A 37 -6.81 45.15 -5.87
N HIS A 38 -6.81 43.89 -6.38
CA HIS A 38 -7.84 42.89 -6.16
C HIS A 38 -7.24 41.61 -5.65
N LEU A 39 -7.97 40.91 -4.75
CA LEU A 39 -7.66 39.60 -4.27
C LEU A 39 -8.91 38.71 -4.39
N TYR A 40 -8.77 37.58 -5.07
CA TYR A 40 -9.80 36.56 -5.23
C TYR A 40 -9.36 35.25 -4.63
N ILE A 41 -10.25 34.60 -3.87
CA ILE A 41 -10.09 33.25 -3.38
C ILE A 41 -11.03 32.35 -4.18
N TYR A 42 -10.48 31.34 -4.84
CA TYR A 42 -11.20 30.40 -5.68
C TYR A 42 -11.27 29.02 -5.03
N ASP A 43 -12.41 28.35 -5.14
CA ASP A 43 -12.55 26.92 -4.95
C ASP A 43 -11.85 26.17 -6.08
N THR A 44 -10.93 25.29 -5.75
CA THR A 44 -10.13 24.52 -6.70
C THR A 44 -10.39 23.01 -6.59
N SER A 45 -11.48 22.62 -5.98
CA SER A 45 -11.87 21.21 -5.81
C SER A 45 -12.36 20.53 -7.10
N TYR A 46 -12.59 21.29 -8.17
CA TYR A 46 -13.06 20.78 -9.46
C TYR A 46 -12.31 21.37 -10.66
N PRO A 47 -12.25 20.62 -11.79
CA PRO A 47 -11.46 21.01 -12.95
C PRO A 47 -11.99 22.28 -13.62
N VAL A 48 -11.10 22.96 -14.33
CA VAL A 48 -11.42 24.17 -15.14
C VAL A 48 -11.87 23.76 -16.53
N GLU A 49 -13.01 24.29 -16.98
CA GLU A 49 -13.55 24.12 -18.33
C GLU A 49 -13.21 25.29 -19.24
N GLN A 50 -13.24 25.06 -20.57
CA GLN A 50 -12.90 26.08 -21.57
C GLN A 50 -13.76 27.34 -21.43
N ASN A 51 -15.06 27.17 -21.17
CA ASN A 51 -16.04 28.25 -21.11
C ASN A 51 -16.17 28.89 -19.71
N ASP A 52 -15.34 28.51 -18.76
CA ASP A 52 -15.36 29.13 -17.45
C ASP A 52 -14.99 30.61 -17.53
N THR A 53 -15.74 31.42 -16.79
CA THR A 53 -15.42 32.82 -16.59
C THR A 53 -14.66 33.01 -15.28
N ARG A 54 -14.02 34.18 -15.12
CA ARG A 54 -13.34 34.54 -13.87
C ARG A 54 -14.24 34.50 -12.63
N LEU A 55 -15.55 34.67 -12.80
CA LEU A 55 -16.52 34.65 -11.71
C LEU A 55 -16.86 33.26 -11.21
N LYS A 56 -16.57 32.23 -12.00
CA LYS A 56 -16.84 30.83 -11.58
C LYS A 56 -15.90 30.41 -10.45
N ALA A 57 -16.45 29.84 -9.42
CA ALA A 57 -15.72 29.31 -8.27
C ALA A 57 -15.09 30.38 -7.34
N ILE A 58 -15.45 31.65 -7.46
CA ILE A 58 -15.06 32.65 -6.46
C ILE A 58 -15.75 32.31 -5.13
N VAL A 59 -14.96 32.20 -4.07
CA VAL A 59 -15.44 31.99 -2.69
C VAL A 59 -15.42 33.31 -1.94
N ARG A 60 -14.37 34.13 -2.15
CA ARG A 60 -14.21 35.45 -1.53
C ARG A 60 -13.55 36.40 -2.53
N GLU A 61 -13.89 37.67 -2.41
CA GLU A 61 -13.23 38.76 -3.17
C GLU A 61 -13.01 39.97 -2.27
N TYR A 62 -11.86 40.61 -2.44
CA TYR A 62 -11.46 41.79 -1.70
C TYR A 62 -10.82 42.82 -2.65
N LYS A 63 -11.03 44.09 -2.36
CA LYS A 63 -10.28 45.19 -2.93
C LYS A 63 -9.23 45.68 -1.92
N TYR A 64 -8.17 46.32 -2.43
CA TYR A 64 -7.16 46.90 -1.55
C TYR A 64 -7.75 47.89 -0.52
N THR A 65 -8.87 48.57 -0.85
CA THR A 65 -9.62 49.44 0.06
C THR A 65 -10.25 48.72 1.26
N ASP A 66 -10.44 47.42 1.15
CA ASP A 66 -11.17 46.61 2.11
C ASP A 66 -10.18 45.82 3.05
N TYR A 67 -8.86 45.84 2.72
CA TYR A 67 -7.87 45.04 3.42
C TYR A 67 -7.72 45.37 4.90
N GLU A 68 -7.88 46.64 5.30
CA GLU A 68 -7.80 47.08 6.68
C GLU A 68 -8.98 46.54 7.49
N ASP A 69 -10.20 46.65 6.95
CA ASP A 69 -11.41 46.15 7.61
C ASP A 69 -11.54 44.64 7.60
N ALA A 70 -10.98 43.97 6.55
CA ALA A 70 -11.01 42.51 6.40
C ALA A 70 -9.74 41.83 6.98
N ALA A 71 -8.87 42.53 7.68
CA ALA A 71 -7.57 42.00 8.11
C ALA A 71 -7.70 40.76 9.01
N GLU A 72 -8.63 40.75 9.97
CA GLU A 72 -8.87 39.61 10.86
C GLU A 72 -9.39 38.39 10.07
N GLU A 73 -10.34 38.59 9.14
CA GLU A 73 -10.89 37.55 8.29
C GLU A 73 -9.81 36.98 7.35
N LEU A 74 -8.97 37.82 6.76
CA LEU A 74 -7.85 37.37 5.90
C LEU A 74 -6.80 36.57 6.69
N LEU A 75 -6.53 36.95 7.96
CA LEU A 75 -5.64 36.19 8.82
C LEU A 75 -6.24 34.83 9.21
N GLU A 76 -7.55 34.75 9.44
CA GLU A 76 -8.24 33.50 9.68
C GLU A 76 -8.20 32.58 8.45
N TYR A 77 -8.43 33.09 7.26
CA TYR A 77 -8.52 32.32 6.02
C TYR A 77 -7.16 31.93 5.43
N LEU A 78 -6.14 32.76 5.55
CA LEU A 78 -4.88 32.61 4.84
C LEU A 78 -3.66 32.77 5.77
N GLY A 79 -3.87 33.12 7.00
CA GLY A 79 -2.79 33.41 7.95
C GLY A 79 -1.92 32.18 8.25
N LYS A 80 -0.62 32.42 8.43
CA LYS A 80 0.35 31.38 8.73
C LYS A 80 -0.06 30.52 9.93
N GLU A 81 -0.53 31.15 11.00
CA GLU A 81 -0.97 30.46 12.22
C GLU A 81 -2.20 29.58 11.97
N SER A 82 -3.16 30.07 11.18
CA SER A 82 -4.33 29.28 10.80
C SER A 82 -3.95 28.01 10.05
N VAL A 83 -3.00 28.12 9.10
CA VAL A 83 -2.50 26.98 8.34
C VAL A 83 -1.75 25.99 9.23
N TYR A 84 -0.85 26.47 10.09
CA TYR A 84 -0.01 25.58 10.91
C TYR A 84 -0.74 24.97 12.11
N SER A 85 -1.79 25.61 12.61
CA SER A 85 -2.65 25.07 13.68
C SER A 85 -3.67 24.03 13.18
N GLY A 86 -3.88 23.93 11.86
CA GLY A 86 -4.95 23.12 11.27
C GLY A 86 -6.32 23.82 11.22
N HIS A 87 -6.44 25.04 11.73
CA HIS A 87 -7.69 25.82 11.68
C HIS A 87 -8.12 26.14 10.25
N PHE A 88 -7.15 26.30 9.34
CA PHE A 88 -7.37 26.44 7.90
C PHE A 88 -8.25 25.32 7.33
N ASP A 89 -8.02 24.07 7.76
CA ASP A 89 -8.80 22.91 7.30
C ASP A 89 -10.24 22.92 7.82
N GLU A 90 -10.46 23.46 9.00
CA GLU A 90 -11.80 23.63 9.58
C GLU A 90 -12.57 24.71 8.86
N VAL A 91 -11.95 25.88 8.63
CA VAL A 91 -12.54 27.03 7.92
C VAL A 91 -12.98 26.65 6.51
N TRP A 92 -12.16 25.88 5.79
CA TRP A 92 -12.46 25.46 4.42
C TRP A 92 -13.12 24.07 4.33
N SER A 93 -13.67 23.55 5.42
CA SER A 93 -14.34 22.22 5.44
C SER A 93 -15.61 22.17 4.62
N GLU A 94 -16.33 23.29 4.44
CA GLU A 94 -17.54 23.37 3.60
C GLU A 94 -17.26 23.09 2.13
N ILE A 95 -16.06 23.40 1.63
CA ILE A 95 -15.64 23.09 0.28
C ILE A 95 -15.56 21.57 0.08
N GLU A 96 -15.08 20.82 1.06
CA GLU A 96 -15.04 19.33 1.01
C GLU A 96 -16.43 18.70 1.07
N ALA A 97 -17.35 19.26 1.84
CA ALA A 97 -18.69 18.70 2.04
C ALA A 97 -19.56 18.72 0.77
N ASN A 98 -19.28 19.63 -0.17
CA ASN A 98 -20.02 19.78 -1.41
C ASN A 98 -19.48 18.94 -2.57
N VAL A 99 -18.42 18.14 -2.36
CA VAL A 99 -17.66 17.52 -3.46
C VAL A 99 -17.95 16.02 -3.58
N ASN A 100 -18.85 15.69 -4.50
CA ASN A 100 -18.92 14.37 -5.15
C ASN A 100 -17.92 14.25 -6.33
N HIS A 101 -16.78 14.95 -6.28
CA HIS A 101 -15.83 14.98 -7.39
C HIS A 101 -14.68 14.00 -7.11
N LYS A 102 -14.25 13.31 -8.19
CA LYS A 102 -13.08 12.44 -8.16
C LYS A 102 -11.83 13.29 -7.91
N SER A 103 -10.90 12.73 -7.15
CA SER A 103 -9.60 13.37 -6.93
C SER A 103 -8.82 13.53 -8.24
N VAL A 104 -7.85 14.45 -8.25
CA VAL A 104 -6.94 14.63 -9.40
C VAL A 104 -6.29 13.31 -9.79
N ASP A 105 -5.85 12.54 -8.80
CA ASP A 105 -5.22 11.22 -8.97
C ASP A 105 -6.17 10.25 -9.71
N GLU A 106 -7.44 10.20 -9.32
CA GLU A 106 -8.44 9.32 -9.93
C GLU A 106 -8.80 9.74 -11.36
N LEU A 107 -8.97 11.04 -11.61
CA LEU A 107 -9.29 11.55 -12.95
C LEU A 107 -8.13 11.34 -13.91
N PHE A 108 -6.91 11.64 -13.48
CA PHE A 108 -5.72 11.48 -14.31
C PHE A 108 -5.43 10.00 -14.58
N LEU A 109 -5.61 9.13 -13.58
CA LEU A 109 -5.53 7.68 -13.78
C LEU A 109 -6.55 7.18 -14.81
N GLN A 110 -7.79 7.65 -14.75
CA GLN A 110 -8.80 7.28 -15.75
C GLN A 110 -8.38 7.72 -17.16
N GLN A 111 -7.85 8.91 -17.30
CA GLN A 111 -7.38 9.43 -18.59
C GLN A 111 -6.23 8.57 -19.13
N ILE A 112 -5.24 8.27 -18.30
CA ILE A 112 -4.12 7.41 -18.70
C ILE A 112 -4.60 5.99 -19.06
N ASN A 113 -5.52 5.41 -18.31
CA ASN A 113 -6.08 4.09 -18.63
C ASN A 113 -6.84 4.10 -19.96
N ASN A 114 -7.53 5.19 -20.28
CA ASN A 114 -8.13 5.37 -21.62
C ASN A 114 -7.07 5.40 -22.71
N TRP A 115 -5.97 6.14 -22.51
CA TRP A 115 -4.86 6.17 -23.47
C TRP A 115 -4.22 4.80 -23.65
N ARG A 116 -4.02 4.04 -22.58
CA ARG A 116 -3.51 2.66 -22.66
C ARG A 116 -4.39 1.77 -23.54
N LEU A 117 -5.70 1.84 -23.34
CA LEU A 117 -6.66 1.05 -24.12
C LEU A 117 -6.71 1.50 -25.57
N MET A 118 -6.72 2.81 -25.83
CA MET A 118 -6.75 3.36 -27.20
C MET A 118 -5.47 2.94 -27.95
N LEU A 119 -4.32 3.23 -27.39
CA LEU A 119 -3.04 2.94 -28.02
C LEU A 119 -2.81 1.42 -28.15
N GLY A 120 -3.12 0.67 -27.09
CA GLY A 120 -3.00 -0.79 -27.10
C GLY A 120 -3.87 -1.45 -28.16
N LYS A 121 -5.11 -0.99 -28.36
CA LYS A 121 -6.00 -1.50 -29.43
C LYS A 121 -5.44 -1.23 -30.82
N GLU A 122 -4.89 -0.03 -31.05
CA GLU A 122 -4.31 0.30 -32.34
C GLU A 122 -3.08 -0.52 -32.66
N ILE A 123 -2.15 -0.63 -31.70
CA ILE A 123 -0.94 -1.43 -31.88
C ILE A 123 -1.28 -2.91 -32.09
N LEU A 124 -2.22 -3.46 -31.32
CA LEU A 124 -2.66 -4.84 -31.46
C LEU A 124 -3.31 -5.10 -32.82
N ASN A 125 -4.10 -4.16 -33.33
CA ASN A 125 -4.72 -4.26 -34.66
C ASN A 125 -3.69 -4.25 -35.79
N CYS A 126 -2.61 -3.48 -35.62
CA CYS A 126 -1.50 -3.43 -36.59
C CYS A 126 -0.53 -4.63 -36.46
N ASN A 127 -0.44 -5.20 -35.26
CA ASN A 127 0.46 -6.28 -34.92
C ASN A 127 -0.26 -7.39 -34.13
N PRO A 128 -1.09 -8.22 -34.79
CA PRO A 128 -1.91 -9.21 -34.09
C PRO A 128 -1.13 -10.31 -33.35
N GLU A 129 0.14 -10.50 -33.70
CA GLU A 129 1.05 -11.52 -33.10
C GLU A 129 1.86 -10.98 -31.91
N ILE A 130 1.70 -9.69 -31.54
CA ILE A 130 2.45 -9.10 -30.43
C ILE A 130 2.03 -9.74 -29.11
N GLU A 131 2.99 -10.11 -28.28
CA GLU A 131 2.70 -10.62 -26.94
C GLU A 131 2.13 -9.51 -26.03
N MET A 132 1.20 -9.88 -25.14
CA MET A 132 0.51 -8.91 -24.29
C MET A 132 1.43 -8.16 -23.34
N GLU A 133 2.51 -8.77 -22.90
CA GLU A 133 3.53 -8.14 -22.07
C GLU A 133 4.32 -7.10 -22.87
N GLU A 134 4.77 -7.45 -24.06
CA GLU A 134 5.45 -6.53 -24.99
C GLU A 134 4.54 -5.36 -25.37
N LEU A 135 3.26 -5.62 -25.66
CA LEU A 135 2.27 -4.58 -25.91
C LEU A 135 2.16 -3.60 -24.75
N GLY A 136 2.12 -4.12 -23.50
CA GLY A 136 2.09 -3.32 -22.30
C GLY A 136 3.30 -2.41 -22.16
N ASP A 137 4.50 -2.93 -22.39
CA ASP A 137 5.76 -2.20 -22.30
C ASP A 137 5.88 -1.10 -23.36
N VAL A 138 5.45 -1.39 -24.58
CA VAL A 138 5.42 -0.44 -25.71
C VAL A 138 4.50 0.73 -25.38
N VAL A 139 3.27 0.45 -24.96
CA VAL A 139 2.27 1.48 -24.57
C VAL A 139 2.80 2.33 -23.44
N GLN A 140 3.36 1.71 -22.41
CA GLN A 140 3.90 2.41 -21.24
C GLN A 140 5.08 3.31 -21.60
N SER A 141 6.05 2.79 -22.37
CA SER A 141 7.22 3.54 -22.82
C SER A 141 6.80 4.81 -23.58
N TYR A 142 5.81 4.69 -24.47
CA TYR A 142 5.32 5.85 -25.21
C TYR A 142 4.68 6.91 -24.30
N ILE A 143 3.78 6.49 -23.42
CA ILE A 143 3.11 7.40 -22.48
C ILE A 143 4.14 8.12 -21.61
N ASN A 144 5.17 7.41 -21.11
CA ASN A 144 6.23 8.00 -20.31
C ASN A 144 6.99 9.09 -21.09
N LYS A 145 7.33 8.83 -22.34
CA LYS A 145 8.06 9.79 -23.19
C LYS A 145 7.30 11.08 -23.41
N ILE A 146 6.00 10.99 -23.76
CA ILE A 146 5.19 12.19 -24.02
C ILE A 146 4.89 12.95 -22.72
N LEU A 147 4.65 12.25 -21.59
CA LEU A 147 4.45 12.88 -20.29
C LEU A 147 5.72 13.62 -19.82
N PHE A 148 6.88 12.99 -19.95
CA PHE A 148 8.15 13.61 -19.61
C PHE A 148 8.36 14.92 -20.38
N LEU A 149 8.23 14.89 -21.72
CA LEU A 149 8.40 16.07 -22.55
C LEU A 149 7.36 17.14 -22.23
N ARG A 150 6.12 16.74 -21.97
CA ARG A 150 5.05 17.68 -21.59
C ARG A 150 5.33 18.39 -20.26
N VAL A 151 5.86 17.64 -19.27
CA VAL A 151 6.31 18.23 -17.99
C VAL A 151 7.48 19.19 -18.24
N CYS A 152 8.44 18.83 -19.09
CA CYS A 152 9.56 19.70 -19.44
C CYS A 152 9.10 20.99 -20.14
N GLU A 153 8.08 20.92 -21.00
CA GLU A 153 7.49 22.10 -21.63
C GLU A 153 6.86 23.04 -20.61
N ASP A 154 6.03 22.55 -19.70
CA ASP A 154 5.37 23.38 -18.68
C ASP A 154 6.35 23.97 -17.66
N ARG A 155 7.53 23.32 -17.47
CA ARG A 155 8.62 23.82 -16.63
C ARG A 155 9.60 24.75 -17.37
N ASN A 156 9.32 25.13 -18.59
CA ASN A 156 10.19 25.95 -19.46
C ASN A 156 11.59 25.33 -19.69
N ILE A 157 11.69 24.01 -19.63
CA ILE A 157 12.91 23.25 -19.98
C ILE A 157 12.92 22.98 -21.49
N GLU A 158 11.75 22.70 -22.07
CA GLU A 158 11.51 22.55 -23.50
C GLU A 158 10.60 23.66 -24.02
N THR A 159 10.64 23.89 -25.33
CA THR A 159 9.76 24.89 -25.96
C THR A 159 8.30 24.49 -25.78
N TYR A 160 7.49 25.38 -25.19
CA TYR A 160 6.09 25.14 -24.93
C TYR A 160 5.32 24.84 -26.23
N GLN A 161 4.42 23.86 -26.18
CA GLN A 161 3.61 23.36 -27.31
C GLN A 161 4.43 22.70 -28.45
N SER A 162 5.67 22.36 -28.26
CA SER A 162 6.47 21.66 -29.29
C SER A 162 5.90 20.31 -29.69
N LEU A 163 5.38 19.52 -28.71
CA LEU A 163 4.69 18.26 -28.99
C LEU A 163 3.32 18.50 -29.67
N LEU A 164 2.58 19.54 -29.30
CA LEU A 164 1.30 19.87 -29.91
C LEU A 164 1.46 20.20 -31.40
N GLN A 165 2.47 20.98 -31.75
CA GLN A 165 2.77 21.30 -33.15
C GLN A 165 3.06 20.02 -33.97
N ILE A 166 3.85 19.10 -33.42
CA ILE A 166 4.13 17.81 -34.08
C ILE A 166 2.83 16.99 -34.25
N ALA A 167 1.96 16.99 -33.25
CA ALA A 167 0.68 16.30 -33.32
C ALA A 167 -0.28 16.96 -34.36
N ASP A 168 -0.24 18.27 -34.53
CA ASP A 168 -1.04 18.99 -35.53
C ASP A 168 -0.56 18.72 -36.94
N HIS A 169 0.74 18.53 -37.13
CA HIS A 169 1.31 18.11 -38.42
C HIS A 169 1.06 16.60 -38.69
N ASN A 170 0.67 15.80 -37.67
CA ASN A 170 0.60 14.35 -37.73
C ASN A 170 1.90 13.71 -38.27
N SER A 171 3.05 14.27 -37.91
CA SER A 171 4.35 13.91 -38.45
C SER A 171 5.08 12.95 -37.52
N TYR A 172 5.03 11.67 -37.86
CA TYR A 172 5.78 10.64 -37.14
C TYR A 172 7.30 10.86 -37.19
N GLN A 173 7.82 11.35 -38.32
CA GLN A 173 9.25 11.63 -38.47
C GLN A 173 9.71 12.74 -37.51
N GLU A 174 8.91 13.81 -37.35
CA GLU A 174 9.20 14.89 -36.40
C GLU A 174 9.16 14.39 -34.95
N LEU A 175 8.21 13.52 -34.62
CA LEU A 175 8.13 12.93 -33.27
C LEU A 175 9.35 12.07 -32.94
N ILE A 176 9.79 11.20 -33.85
CA ILE A 176 10.99 10.41 -33.67
C ILE A 176 12.24 11.30 -33.59
N ALA A 177 12.32 12.34 -34.41
CA ALA A 177 13.41 13.30 -34.31
C ALA A 177 13.43 14.02 -32.96
N LYS A 178 12.24 14.37 -32.41
CA LYS A 178 12.11 14.95 -31.07
C LYS A 178 12.57 13.96 -29.99
N PHE A 179 12.19 12.69 -30.07
CA PHE A 179 12.63 11.68 -29.12
C PHE A 179 14.15 11.46 -29.17
N LYS A 180 14.75 11.40 -30.38
CA LYS A 180 16.21 11.31 -30.53
C LYS A 180 16.95 12.53 -29.98
N ALA A 181 16.40 13.72 -30.18
CA ALA A 181 16.97 14.94 -29.59
C ALA A 181 16.87 14.91 -28.06
N ALA A 182 15.74 14.45 -27.51
CA ALA A 182 15.55 14.26 -26.08
C ALA A 182 16.49 13.20 -25.51
N ASP A 183 16.69 12.08 -26.19
CA ASP A 183 17.64 11.06 -25.78
C ASP A 183 19.07 11.62 -25.70
N SER A 184 19.50 12.32 -26.74
CA SER A 184 20.81 13.00 -26.75
C SER A 184 20.97 14.02 -25.64
N ARG A 185 19.90 14.78 -25.30
CA ARG A 185 19.93 15.81 -24.26
C ARG A 185 19.89 15.23 -22.86
N TYR A 186 19.03 14.26 -22.62
CA TYR A 186 18.75 13.74 -21.29
C TYR A 186 19.52 12.47 -20.95
N ASN A 187 19.75 11.59 -21.96
CA ASN A 187 20.50 10.32 -21.85
C ASN A 187 20.15 9.52 -20.58
N SER A 188 18.86 9.38 -20.33
CA SER A 188 18.33 8.78 -19.09
C SER A 188 17.88 7.33 -19.23
N GLY A 189 18.05 6.73 -20.41
CA GLY A 189 17.45 5.44 -20.77
C GLY A 189 15.95 5.51 -21.10
N LEU A 190 15.26 6.61 -20.73
CA LEU A 190 13.82 6.81 -20.96
C LEU A 190 13.47 6.83 -22.45
N PHE A 191 14.34 7.38 -23.30
CA PHE A 191 14.11 7.55 -24.73
C PHE A 191 14.74 6.47 -25.59
N GLU A 192 15.42 5.48 -24.98
CA GLU A 192 15.93 4.33 -25.72
C GLU A 192 14.85 3.68 -26.59
N GLU A 193 15.25 3.28 -27.81
CA GLU A 193 14.33 2.78 -28.83
C GLU A 193 13.89 1.34 -28.51
N LYS A 194 12.95 1.20 -27.58
CA LYS A 194 12.23 -0.08 -27.35
C LYS A 194 11.09 -0.30 -28.35
N LEU A 195 10.83 0.69 -29.21
CA LEU A 195 9.78 0.72 -30.20
C LEU A 195 10.41 0.68 -31.58
N SER A 196 10.24 -0.42 -32.32
CA SER A 196 10.59 -0.39 -33.72
C SER A 196 9.71 0.62 -34.46
N ALA A 197 10.32 1.36 -35.36
CA ALA A 197 9.58 2.30 -36.25
C ALA A 197 8.44 1.59 -37.01
N GLU A 198 8.53 0.27 -37.18
CA GLU A 198 7.53 -0.60 -37.81
C GLU A 198 6.26 -0.74 -36.99
N ILE A 199 6.36 -0.82 -35.65
CA ILE A 199 5.19 -0.99 -34.76
C ILE A 199 4.35 0.30 -34.73
N ILE A 200 4.96 1.47 -34.72
CA ILE A 200 4.29 2.75 -34.56
C ILE A 200 3.98 3.42 -35.92
N GLY A 201 4.74 3.14 -36.98
CA GLY A 201 4.60 3.79 -38.28
C GLY A 201 3.22 3.65 -38.95
N ASN A 202 2.42 2.69 -38.48
CA ASN A 202 1.07 2.41 -38.97
C ASN A 202 -0.05 2.84 -38.00
N VAL A 203 0.29 3.51 -36.89
CA VAL A 203 -0.71 3.93 -35.88
C VAL A 203 -1.53 5.12 -36.35
N SER A 204 -2.83 5.06 -36.15
CA SER A 204 -3.81 5.98 -36.69
C SER A 204 -3.97 7.31 -35.89
N SER A 205 -5.04 8.02 -36.14
CA SER A 205 -5.35 9.32 -35.55
C SER A 205 -5.44 9.35 -34.02
N SER A 206 -5.70 8.21 -33.34
CA SER A 206 -5.81 8.17 -31.86
C SER A 206 -4.47 8.46 -31.18
N PHE A 207 -3.38 8.05 -31.77
CA PHE A 207 -2.04 8.34 -31.30
C PHE A 207 -1.78 9.84 -31.13
N TRP A 208 -2.21 10.65 -32.10
CA TRP A 208 -2.07 12.10 -32.06
C TRP A 208 -3.08 12.74 -31.10
N SER A 209 -4.27 12.13 -30.93
CA SER A 209 -5.27 12.65 -30.00
C SER A 209 -4.76 12.60 -28.55
N ILE A 210 -4.01 11.58 -28.18
CA ILE A 210 -3.39 11.45 -26.84
C ILE A 210 -2.46 12.66 -26.56
N ILE A 211 -1.65 13.06 -27.53
CA ILE A 211 -0.79 14.26 -27.38
C ILE A 211 -1.63 15.50 -27.20
N ARG A 212 -2.69 15.70 -28.02
CA ARG A 212 -3.57 16.88 -27.92
C ARG A 212 -4.30 16.95 -26.58
N GLU A 213 -4.67 15.78 -26.03
CA GLU A 213 -5.30 15.66 -24.70
C GLU A 213 -4.38 16.04 -23.53
N LEU A 214 -3.08 16.28 -23.75
CA LEU A 214 -2.16 16.80 -22.75
C LEU A 214 -2.22 18.33 -22.60
N TYR A 215 -2.94 19.06 -23.48
CA TYR A 215 -2.99 20.50 -23.48
C TYR A 215 -4.39 21.03 -23.17
N PHE A 216 -4.44 22.20 -22.56
CA PHE A 216 -5.70 22.91 -22.37
C PHE A 216 -6.31 23.31 -23.72
N PRO A 217 -7.65 23.21 -23.94
CA PRO A 217 -8.70 22.92 -22.93
C PRO A 217 -9.01 21.44 -22.70
N GLN A 218 -8.44 20.50 -23.45
CA GLN A 218 -8.69 19.06 -23.28
C GLN A 218 -8.13 18.53 -21.95
N SER A 219 -7.01 19.09 -21.49
CA SER A 219 -6.43 18.77 -20.18
C SER A 219 -6.75 19.86 -19.15
N PRO A 220 -7.37 19.50 -18.02
CA PRO A 220 -7.56 20.43 -16.91
C PRO A 220 -6.29 20.64 -16.07
N TYR A 221 -5.23 19.85 -16.33
CA TYR A 221 -4.03 19.82 -15.51
C TYR A 221 -2.99 20.87 -15.92
N SER A 222 -2.18 21.30 -14.96
CA SER A 222 -0.93 22.03 -15.19
C SER A 222 0.25 21.13 -14.83
N PHE A 223 1.01 20.69 -15.81
CA PHE A 223 2.14 19.81 -15.60
C PHE A 223 3.33 20.49 -14.91
N ALA A 224 3.34 21.83 -14.81
CA ALA A 224 4.32 22.56 -14.03
C ALA A 224 4.26 22.24 -12.53
N VAL A 225 3.03 22.10 -12.00
CA VAL A 225 2.77 21.85 -10.58
C VAL A 225 2.33 20.41 -10.29
N LEU A 226 2.26 19.56 -11.32
CA LEU A 226 1.99 18.13 -11.13
C LEU A 226 3.16 17.51 -10.36
N SER A 227 2.87 17.07 -9.12
CA SER A 227 3.92 16.51 -8.26
C SER A 227 4.35 15.12 -8.73
N SER A 228 5.62 14.80 -8.49
CA SER A 228 6.14 13.45 -8.68
C SER A 228 5.41 12.40 -7.83
N ASP A 229 4.82 12.81 -6.70
CA ASP A 229 4.02 11.94 -5.83
C ASP A 229 2.71 11.48 -6.50
N ILE A 230 2.03 12.38 -7.22
CA ILE A 230 0.81 12.05 -7.99
C ILE A 230 1.17 11.02 -9.08
N LEU A 231 2.25 11.28 -9.81
CA LEU A 231 2.73 10.35 -10.82
C LEU A 231 3.13 9.01 -10.19
N GLY A 232 3.82 9.01 -9.04
CA GLY A 232 4.17 7.80 -8.29
C GLY A 232 2.96 6.94 -7.96
N LYS A 233 1.89 7.52 -7.41
CA LYS A 233 0.63 6.82 -7.11
C LYS A 233 -0.03 6.22 -8.35
N ILE A 234 -0.05 6.99 -9.44
CA ILE A 234 -0.60 6.51 -10.71
C ILE A 234 0.20 5.30 -11.21
N TYR A 235 1.52 5.36 -11.12
CA TYR A 235 2.37 4.24 -11.48
C TYR A 235 2.18 3.01 -10.57
N GLU A 236 1.95 3.17 -9.27
CA GLU A 236 1.61 2.05 -8.39
C GLU A 236 0.34 1.33 -8.84
N ILE A 237 -0.70 2.07 -9.22
CA ILE A 237 -1.92 1.48 -9.75
C ILE A 237 -1.66 0.81 -11.11
N PHE A 238 -0.84 1.44 -11.95
CA PHE A 238 -0.38 0.81 -13.19
C PHE A 238 0.31 -0.54 -12.97
N LEU A 239 1.18 -0.60 -11.98
CA LEU A 239 1.92 -1.82 -11.65
C LEU A 239 0.99 -2.94 -11.19
N SER A 240 -0.16 -2.60 -10.62
CA SER A 240 -1.18 -3.56 -10.21
C SER A 240 -2.01 -4.13 -11.37
N GLN A 241 -1.92 -3.54 -12.57
CA GLN A 241 -2.78 -3.83 -13.72
C GLN A 241 -1.97 -4.19 -14.96
N ARG A 242 -2.58 -4.99 -15.87
CA ARG A 242 -2.02 -5.31 -17.18
C ARG A 242 -3.07 -5.24 -18.28
N LEU A 243 -2.61 -5.09 -19.52
CA LEU A 243 -3.45 -5.27 -20.70
C LEU A 243 -3.67 -6.79 -20.93
N ALA A 244 -4.90 -7.18 -21.21
CA ALA A 244 -5.26 -8.55 -21.55
C ALA A 244 -6.49 -8.57 -22.47
N VAL A 245 -6.60 -9.60 -23.29
CA VAL A 245 -7.78 -9.84 -24.10
C VAL A 245 -8.78 -10.66 -23.29
N VAL A 246 -9.94 -10.07 -23.00
CA VAL A 246 -11.05 -10.71 -22.28
C VAL A 246 -12.27 -10.69 -23.20
N ASP A 247 -12.87 -11.83 -23.43
CA ASP A 247 -14.03 -11.99 -24.34
C ASP A 247 -13.81 -11.37 -25.74
N GLY A 248 -12.56 -11.45 -26.24
CA GLY A 248 -12.18 -10.91 -27.55
C GLY A 248 -11.97 -9.40 -27.59
N GLN A 249 -11.96 -8.73 -26.44
CA GLN A 249 -11.72 -7.28 -26.34
C GLN A 249 -10.51 -6.98 -25.43
N LEU A 250 -9.67 -6.04 -25.87
CA LEU A 250 -8.57 -5.56 -25.04
C LEU A 250 -9.13 -4.82 -23.82
N SER A 251 -8.73 -5.24 -22.65
CA SER A 251 -9.18 -4.73 -21.37
C SER A 251 -8.00 -4.55 -20.40
N ILE A 252 -8.17 -3.72 -19.39
CA ILE A 252 -7.24 -3.60 -18.27
C ILE A 252 -7.74 -4.53 -17.17
N VAL A 253 -6.90 -5.47 -16.76
CA VAL A 253 -7.18 -6.44 -15.69
C VAL A 253 -6.12 -6.35 -14.61
N ASN A 254 -6.47 -6.72 -13.39
CA ASN A 254 -5.47 -6.83 -12.32
C ASN A 254 -4.49 -7.96 -12.65
N LYS A 255 -3.22 -7.77 -12.30
CA LYS A 255 -2.24 -8.86 -12.38
C LYS A 255 -2.65 -9.96 -11.38
N PRO A 256 -2.48 -11.28 -11.72
CA PRO A 256 -2.85 -12.39 -10.82
C PRO A 256 -2.18 -12.30 -9.45
N GLU A 257 -0.95 -11.81 -9.39
CA GLU A 257 -0.18 -11.59 -8.17
C GLU A 257 -0.80 -10.49 -7.28
N ASN A 258 -1.63 -9.63 -7.84
CA ASN A 258 -2.31 -8.52 -7.17
C ASN A 258 -3.78 -8.79 -6.84
N GLU A 259 -4.39 -9.82 -7.41
CA GLU A 259 -5.71 -10.29 -6.98
C GLU A 259 -5.66 -10.71 -5.50
N ASP A 260 -4.50 -11.17 -5.01
CA ASP A 260 -4.23 -11.54 -3.62
C ASP A 260 -3.55 -10.45 -2.76
N ARG A 261 -3.45 -9.20 -3.22
CA ARG A 261 -3.24 -8.03 -2.35
C ARG A 261 -1.81 -7.67 -1.93
N ASP A 262 -0.79 -7.89 -2.74
CA ASP A 262 0.60 -7.63 -2.31
C ASP A 262 1.09 -6.20 -2.55
N ILE A 263 0.53 -5.47 -3.50
CA ILE A 263 0.87 -4.05 -3.73
C ILE A 263 -0.06 -3.16 -2.90
N VAL A 264 0.53 -2.32 -2.07
CA VAL A 264 -0.19 -1.38 -1.20
C VAL A 264 0.44 -0.02 -1.30
N THR A 265 -0.31 0.94 -1.84
CA THR A 265 0.09 2.34 -1.85
C THR A 265 0.25 2.87 -0.44
N THR A 266 1.46 3.32 -0.10
CA THR A 266 1.75 3.87 1.23
C THR A 266 1.34 5.34 1.29
N PRO A 267 0.44 5.74 2.21
CA PRO A 267 0.07 7.14 2.35
C PRO A 267 1.30 8.02 2.69
N ASN A 268 1.41 9.20 2.08
CA ASN A 268 2.55 10.10 2.23
C ASN A 268 2.85 10.47 3.69
N PHE A 269 1.81 10.63 4.53
CA PHE A 269 2.03 10.92 5.95
C PHE A 269 2.76 9.79 6.69
N ILE A 270 2.58 8.53 6.25
CA ILE A 270 3.32 7.36 6.79
C ILE A 270 4.76 7.38 6.28
N VAL A 271 4.96 7.64 4.98
CA VAL A 271 6.32 7.75 4.39
C VAL A 271 7.15 8.78 5.15
N ARG A 272 6.59 9.99 5.32
CA ARG A 272 7.25 11.10 6.05
C ARG A 272 7.54 10.76 7.51
N GLU A 273 6.64 10.08 8.19
CA GLU A 273 6.85 9.68 9.58
C GLU A 273 7.93 8.61 9.73
N ILE A 274 7.96 7.61 8.86
CA ILE A 274 9.03 6.60 8.84
C ILE A 274 10.38 7.28 8.63
N LEU A 275 10.48 8.17 7.66
CA LEU A 275 11.71 8.90 7.35
C LEU A 275 12.12 9.84 8.49
N ARG A 276 11.16 10.52 9.14
CA ARG A 276 11.44 11.34 10.31
C ARG A 276 12.06 10.51 11.44
N GLN A 277 11.44 9.39 11.81
CA GLN A 277 11.92 8.54 12.91
C GLN A 277 13.24 7.83 12.56
N THR A 278 13.46 7.50 11.29
CA THR A 278 14.62 6.73 10.85
C THR A 278 15.85 7.60 10.65
N MET A 279 15.70 8.75 9.95
CA MET A 279 16.84 9.51 9.47
C MET A 279 16.78 11.03 9.70
N ARG A 280 15.63 11.70 9.53
CA ARG A 280 15.56 13.16 9.43
C ARG A 280 16.13 13.88 10.66
N ASP A 281 15.77 13.41 11.85
CA ASP A 281 16.22 14.04 13.12
C ASP A 281 17.75 13.94 13.31
N ASN A 282 18.41 12.98 12.62
CA ASN A 282 19.87 12.84 12.68
C ASN A 282 20.60 13.75 11.68
N LEU A 283 19.96 14.16 10.57
CA LEU A 283 20.61 14.93 9.50
C LEU A 283 21.04 16.32 9.93
N ALA A 284 20.33 16.96 10.85
CA ALA A 284 20.63 18.30 11.36
C ALA A 284 22.01 18.43 12.02
N HIS A 285 22.64 17.31 12.37
CA HIS A 285 23.95 17.27 13.04
C HIS A 285 25.09 16.86 12.09
N LEU A 286 24.78 16.61 10.80
CA LEU A 286 25.77 16.17 9.82
C LEU A 286 26.30 17.34 8.99
N THR A 287 27.56 17.19 8.54
CA THR A 287 28.14 18.10 7.53
C THR A 287 27.61 17.71 6.14
N ASP A 288 27.81 18.61 5.16
CA ASP A 288 27.45 18.34 3.76
C ASP A 288 28.17 17.11 3.20
N GLU A 289 29.46 16.93 3.49
CA GLU A 289 30.21 15.73 3.07
C GLU A 289 29.63 14.46 3.68
N GLN A 290 29.22 14.50 4.94
CA GLN A 290 28.57 13.38 5.60
C GLN A 290 27.21 13.08 4.97
N ILE A 291 26.38 14.10 4.70
CA ILE A 291 25.09 13.93 4.02
C ILE A 291 25.29 13.32 2.63
N LEU A 292 26.22 13.84 1.83
CA LEU A 292 26.51 13.36 0.48
C LEU A 292 27.14 11.95 0.46
N SER A 293 27.70 11.47 1.57
CA SER A 293 28.23 10.11 1.71
C SER A 293 27.19 9.08 2.15
N LEU A 294 25.98 9.52 2.53
CA LEU A 294 24.91 8.61 2.95
C LEU A 294 24.50 7.69 1.79
N LYS A 295 24.16 6.47 2.13
CA LYS A 295 23.54 5.50 1.22
C LYS A 295 22.20 5.07 1.81
N CYS A 296 21.14 5.46 1.13
CA CYS A 296 19.76 5.18 1.51
C CYS A 296 19.15 4.22 0.49
N ALA A 297 18.47 3.18 0.94
CA ALA A 297 17.90 2.18 0.05
C ALA A 297 16.46 1.82 0.41
N ASP A 298 15.68 1.49 -0.63
CA ASP A 298 14.45 0.71 -0.50
C ASP A 298 14.62 -0.58 -1.29
N ILE A 299 14.56 -1.73 -0.63
CA ILE A 299 14.79 -3.04 -1.24
C ILE A 299 13.52 -3.73 -1.75
N ALA A 300 12.41 -3.00 -1.79
CA ALA A 300 11.15 -3.33 -2.45
C ALA A 300 10.49 -2.02 -2.89
N CYS A 301 11.22 -1.25 -3.75
CA CYS A 301 10.97 0.18 -3.91
C CYS A 301 9.67 0.53 -4.65
N GLY A 302 9.04 -0.41 -5.36
CA GLY A 302 7.87 -0.12 -6.16
C GLY A 302 8.10 1.06 -7.10
N SER A 303 7.17 1.99 -7.17
CA SER A 303 7.28 3.25 -7.92
C SER A 303 8.23 4.29 -7.29
N GLY A 304 8.84 4.00 -6.14
CA GLY A 304 9.85 4.85 -5.52
C GLY A 304 9.35 5.87 -4.50
N ALA A 305 8.15 5.74 -3.96
CA ALA A 305 7.55 6.72 -3.03
C ALA A 305 8.49 7.08 -1.85
N PHE A 306 9.12 6.09 -1.22
CA PHE A 306 10.10 6.33 -0.15
C PHE A 306 11.38 6.99 -0.66
N LEU A 307 11.84 6.63 -1.85
CA LEU A 307 13.08 7.18 -2.43
C LEU A 307 12.89 8.64 -2.87
N LEU A 308 11.73 9.01 -3.41
CA LEU A 308 11.37 10.38 -3.77
C LEU A 308 11.39 11.31 -2.55
N GLU A 309 10.76 10.89 -1.46
CA GLU A 309 10.74 11.68 -0.22
C GLU A 309 12.13 11.68 0.47
N THR A 310 12.88 10.57 0.40
CA THR A 310 14.27 10.52 0.88
C THR A 310 15.17 11.51 0.16
N PHE A 311 15.05 11.57 -1.16
CA PHE A 311 15.78 12.54 -1.97
C PHE A 311 15.43 13.97 -1.56
N GLN A 312 14.14 14.29 -1.35
CA GLN A 312 13.71 15.61 -0.89
C GLN A 312 14.30 15.96 0.46
N ILE A 313 14.22 15.07 1.44
CA ILE A 313 14.74 15.30 2.81
C ILE A 313 16.26 15.56 2.81
N LEU A 314 17.01 14.83 1.97
CA LEU A 314 18.47 15.06 1.85
C LEU A 314 18.76 16.42 1.21
N CYS A 315 18.00 16.81 0.20
CA CYS A 315 18.12 18.13 -0.42
C CYS A 315 17.78 19.25 0.58
N ASP A 316 16.70 19.12 1.35
CA ASP A 316 16.29 20.08 2.37
C ASP A 316 17.37 20.24 3.45
N ALA A 317 17.92 19.12 3.94
CA ALA A 317 19.02 19.15 4.92
C ALA A 317 20.26 19.87 4.40
N LEU A 318 20.59 19.73 3.10
CA LEU A 318 21.70 20.47 2.48
C LEU A 318 21.35 21.95 2.30
N VAL A 319 20.10 22.31 1.99
CA VAL A 319 19.65 23.71 1.95
C VAL A 319 19.83 24.35 3.33
N ASP A 320 19.37 23.67 4.38
CA ASP A 320 19.51 24.18 5.76
C ASP A 320 20.99 24.36 6.13
N PHE A 321 21.82 23.37 5.83
CA PHE A 321 23.26 23.43 6.09
C PHE A 321 23.93 24.59 5.34
N TYR A 322 23.71 24.73 4.03
CA TYR A 322 24.35 25.74 3.21
C TYR A 322 23.81 27.15 3.44
N THR A 323 22.56 27.29 3.88
CA THR A 323 22.00 28.60 4.26
C THR A 323 22.83 29.26 5.38
N VAL A 324 23.39 28.45 6.28
CA VAL A 324 24.22 28.90 7.39
C VAL A 324 25.70 28.96 7.00
N ASN A 325 26.20 27.92 6.26
CA ASN A 325 27.63 27.69 6.13
C ASN A 325 28.23 28.13 4.78
N ASP A 326 27.50 27.99 3.66
CA ASP A 326 27.99 28.34 2.32
C ASP A 326 26.88 28.65 1.32
N LYS A 327 26.35 29.84 1.31
CA LYS A 327 25.34 30.31 0.39
C LYS A 327 25.71 30.22 -1.10
N SER A 328 27.01 30.08 -1.42
CA SER A 328 27.46 29.94 -2.81
C SER A 328 26.95 28.65 -3.49
N LYS A 329 26.53 27.66 -2.72
CA LYS A 329 25.94 26.39 -3.16
C LYS A 329 24.45 26.48 -3.45
N LEU A 330 23.84 27.61 -3.15
CA LEU A 330 22.41 27.85 -3.25
C LEU A 330 22.08 28.82 -4.39
N ILE A 331 20.85 28.78 -4.83
CA ILE A 331 20.20 29.78 -5.71
C ILE A 331 19.08 30.39 -4.87
N GLN A 332 19.08 31.72 -4.75
CA GLN A 332 18.00 32.44 -4.08
C GLN A 332 16.76 32.47 -4.98
N THR A 333 15.64 32.00 -4.48
CA THR A 333 14.36 31.96 -5.21
C THR A 333 13.41 33.07 -4.77
N ASP A 334 13.51 33.52 -3.53
CA ASP A 334 12.76 34.64 -2.96
C ASP A 334 13.53 35.25 -1.79
N VAL A 335 13.01 36.27 -1.11
CA VAL A 335 13.69 37.10 -0.08
C VAL A 335 14.42 36.26 0.96
N ASN A 336 13.86 35.15 1.42
CA ASN A 336 14.48 34.23 2.40
C ASN A 336 14.38 32.77 1.99
N THR A 337 14.14 32.47 0.73
CA THR A 337 13.98 31.11 0.23
C THR A 337 15.09 30.76 -0.74
N PHE A 338 15.66 29.59 -0.54
CA PHE A 338 16.80 29.10 -1.32
C PHE A 338 16.50 27.68 -1.85
N LYS A 339 17.09 27.37 -3.01
CA LYS A 339 17.17 26.00 -3.54
C LYS A 339 18.62 25.61 -3.81
N LEU A 340 18.90 24.32 -3.80
CA LEU A 340 20.22 23.80 -4.19
C LEU A 340 20.51 24.09 -5.67
N LYS A 341 21.78 24.29 -6.01
CA LYS A 341 22.24 24.21 -7.39
C LYS A 341 21.98 22.82 -7.95
N PHE A 342 21.63 22.74 -9.22
CA PHE A 342 21.28 21.49 -9.91
C PHE A 342 22.34 20.40 -9.80
N GLU A 343 23.62 20.79 -9.90
CA GLU A 343 24.75 19.87 -9.73
C GLU A 343 24.72 19.11 -8.40
N ILE A 344 24.37 19.79 -7.30
CA ILE A 344 24.31 19.19 -5.97
C ILE A 344 23.13 18.24 -5.87
N LYS A 345 21.94 18.63 -6.37
CA LYS A 345 20.77 17.76 -6.45
C LYS A 345 21.09 16.48 -7.23
N ARG A 346 21.75 16.63 -8.39
CA ARG A 346 22.18 15.51 -9.25
C ARG A 346 23.16 14.58 -8.51
N ASN A 347 24.08 15.14 -7.72
CA ASN A 347 25.01 14.37 -6.92
C ASN A 347 24.31 13.60 -5.79
N VAL A 348 23.37 14.23 -5.06
CA VAL A 348 22.53 13.53 -4.06
C VAL A 348 21.83 12.34 -4.66
N LEU A 349 21.20 12.50 -5.83
CA LEU A 349 20.48 11.42 -6.50
C LEU A 349 21.41 10.24 -6.84
N LYS A 350 22.57 10.52 -7.43
CA LYS A 350 23.55 9.50 -7.82
C LYS A 350 24.24 8.80 -6.66
N SER A 351 24.56 9.56 -5.60
CA SER A 351 25.43 9.05 -4.54
C SER A 351 24.64 8.43 -3.38
N CYS A 352 23.42 8.94 -3.12
CA CYS A 352 22.71 8.63 -1.89
C CYS A 352 21.51 7.68 -2.07
N ILE A 353 20.89 7.62 -3.26
CA ILE A 353 19.60 6.96 -3.48
C ILE A 353 19.80 5.62 -4.19
N TYR A 354 19.24 4.55 -3.60
CA TYR A 354 19.31 3.18 -4.14
C TYR A 354 17.95 2.49 -4.03
N GLY A 355 17.58 1.70 -5.02
CA GLY A 355 16.35 0.91 -5.01
C GLY A 355 16.54 -0.46 -5.64
N VAL A 356 15.75 -1.43 -5.21
CA VAL A 356 15.63 -2.75 -5.85
C VAL A 356 14.18 -3.14 -5.90
N ASP A 357 13.69 -3.59 -7.03
CA ASP A 357 12.36 -4.20 -7.14
C ASP A 357 12.36 -5.42 -8.08
N LYS A 358 11.45 -6.33 -7.82
CA LYS A 358 11.25 -7.54 -8.61
C LYS A 358 10.41 -7.29 -9.88
N ASP A 359 9.65 -6.21 -9.94
CA ASP A 359 8.88 -5.80 -11.11
C ASP A 359 9.70 -4.80 -11.94
N PHE A 360 9.98 -5.15 -13.20
CA PHE A 360 10.72 -4.30 -14.12
C PHE A 360 10.03 -2.96 -14.35
N ASN A 361 8.70 -2.96 -14.47
CA ASN A 361 7.93 -1.74 -14.68
C ASN A 361 7.95 -0.82 -13.44
N ALA A 362 8.05 -1.41 -12.24
CA ALA A 362 8.25 -0.66 -11.01
C ALA A 362 9.60 0.07 -11.00
N VAL A 363 10.67 -0.60 -11.42
CA VAL A 363 12.01 -0.01 -11.55
C VAL A 363 12.00 1.16 -12.52
N GLU A 364 11.39 0.99 -13.70
CA GLU A 364 11.29 2.07 -14.70
C GLU A 364 10.45 3.24 -14.21
N ALA A 365 9.34 2.97 -13.51
CA ALA A 365 8.50 3.99 -12.88
C ALA A 365 9.25 4.77 -11.78
N CYS A 366 10.04 4.07 -10.96
CA CYS A 366 10.87 4.66 -9.93
C CYS A 366 11.95 5.57 -10.54
N LYS A 367 12.68 5.11 -11.56
CA LYS A 367 13.65 5.92 -12.29
C LYS A 367 12.98 7.17 -12.86
N PHE A 368 11.85 7.00 -13.54
CA PHE A 368 11.08 8.10 -14.12
C PHE A 368 10.67 9.15 -13.08
N GLY A 369 10.11 8.71 -11.96
CA GLY A 369 9.70 9.58 -10.84
C GLY A 369 10.89 10.37 -10.27
N LEU A 370 12.03 9.70 -10.04
CA LEU A 370 13.26 10.32 -9.53
C LEU A 370 13.85 11.36 -10.49
N LEU A 371 13.82 11.09 -11.80
CA LEU A 371 14.29 12.03 -12.82
C LEU A 371 13.38 13.25 -12.92
N LEU A 372 12.06 13.08 -12.85
CA LEU A 372 11.12 14.20 -12.78
C LEU A 372 11.27 15.01 -11.48
N LYS A 373 11.54 14.32 -10.35
CA LYS A 373 11.81 14.97 -9.07
C LYS A 373 13.08 15.81 -9.11
N LEU A 374 14.13 15.32 -9.77
CA LEU A 374 15.36 16.08 -9.97
C LEU A 374 15.12 17.39 -10.71
N LEU A 375 14.21 17.39 -11.70
CA LEU A 375 13.86 18.57 -12.51
C LEU A 375 12.83 19.50 -11.82
N GLU A 376 12.32 19.18 -10.62
CA GLU A 376 11.41 20.09 -9.92
C GLU A 376 12.11 21.41 -9.55
N GLY A 377 11.46 22.52 -9.94
CA GLY A 377 11.99 23.88 -9.74
C GLY A 377 13.17 24.26 -10.63
N GLU A 378 13.48 23.46 -11.65
CA GLU A 378 14.49 23.78 -12.66
C GLU A 378 13.83 24.32 -13.95
N ASP A 379 14.60 25.09 -14.71
CA ASP A 379 14.29 25.60 -16.04
C ASP A 379 15.50 25.42 -16.97
N ASP A 380 15.37 25.77 -18.24
CA ASP A 380 16.43 25.63 -19.22
C ASP A 380 17.71 26.37 -18.79
N SER A 381 17.59 27.55 -18.17
CA SER A 381 18.75 28.36 -17.74
C SER A 381 19.57 27.68 -16.64
N THR A 382 18.95 26.91 -15.79
CA THR A 382 19.61 26.24 -14.66
C THR A 382 20.28 24.93 -15.06
N ILE A 383 19.85 24.31 -16.17
CA ILE A 383 20.34 22.99 -16.60
C ILE A 383 21.11 22.97 -17.93
N ALA A 384 21.12 24.09 -18.70
CA ALA A 384 21.70 24.16 -20.04
C ALA A 384 23.18 23.79 -20.12
N SER A 385 23.94 23.95 -19.03
CA SER A 385 25.37 23.61 -18.98
C SER A 385 25.67 22.12 -18.80
N PHE A 386 24.64 21.30 -18.55
CA PHE A 386 24.82 19.86 -18.27
C PHE A 386 24.53 19.03 -19.52
N HIS A 387 25.50 18.21 -19.92
CA HIS A 387 25.37 17.28 -21.05
C HIS A 387 25.97 15.93 -20.65
N PRO A 388 25.18 14.85 -20.45
CA PRO A 388 23.73 14.84 -20.42
C PRO A 388 23.15 15.55 -19.18
N VAL A 389 21.93 16.07 -19.31
CA VAL A 389 21.24 16.74 -18.19
C VAL A 389 20.97 15.78 -17.05
N LEU A 390 20.35 14.66 -17.36
CA LEU A 390 19.97 13.65 -16.35
C LEU A 390 21.05 12.60 -16.14
N PRO A 391 21.21 12.07 -14.92
CA PRO A 391 22.08 10.93 -14.69
C PRO A 391 21.40 9.64 -15.16
N ASN A 392 22.19 8.68 -15.61
CA ASN A 392 21.76 7.29 -15.69
C ASN A 392 21.61 6.72 -14.27
N LEU A 393 20.49 6.05 -13.99
CA LEU A 393 20.16 5.45 -12.70
C LEU A 393 20.27 3.91 -12.67
N ASP A 394 20.86 3.29 -13.69
CA ASP A 394 21.00 1.82 -13.76
C ASP A 394 21.93 1.27 -12.66
N ASP A 395 22.84 2.09 -12.15
CA ASP A 395 23.70 1.77 -11.00
C ASP A 395 23.06 2.08 -9.65
N ASN A 396 21.83 2.57 -9.65
CA ASN A 396 21.11 3.03 -8.46
C ASN A 396 19.81 2.25 -8.22
N ILE A 397 19.01 2.05 -9.28
CA ILE A 397 17.70 1.41 -9.21
C ILE A 397 17.76 0.14 -10.05
N PHE A 398 17.60 -1.00 -9.37
CA PHE A 398 17.90 -2.30 -9.92
C PHE A 398 16.67 -3.18 -10.06
N TYR A 399 16.62 -3.94 -11.14
CA TYR A 399 15.64 -4.98 -11.36
C TYR A 399 16.15 -6.31 -10.82
N GLY A 400 15.47 -6.88 -9.81
CA GLY A 400 15.84 -8.19 -9.26
C GLY A 400 15.19 -8.51 -7.92
N ASN A 401 15.31 -9.77 -7.54
CA ASN A 401 14.80 -10.29 -6.27
C ASN A 401 15.79 -9.99 -5.13
N SER A 402 15.52 -8.96 -4.34
CA SER A 402 16.38 -8.51 -3.23
C SER A 402 16.53 -9.51 -2.07
N LEU A 403 15.66 -10.53 -2.00
CA LEU A 403 15.71 -11.55 -0.95
C LEU A 403 16.70 -12.69 -1.27
N LEU A 404 17.06 -12.89 -2.54
CA LEU A 404 17.94 -13.98 -2.97
C LEU A 404 19.16 -13.42 -3.71
N GLU A 405 20.29 -14.06 -3.54
CA GLU A 405 21.51 -13.81 -4.29
C GLU A 405 21.77 -14.97 -5.26
N SER A 406 22.59 -14.75 -6.28
CA SER A 406 22.89 -15.77 -7.29
C SER A 406 23.40 -17.07 -6.67
N SER A 407 24.17 -16.97 -5.57
CA SER A 407 24.68 -18.13 -4.80
C SER A 407 23.60 -18.97 -4.12
N ASP A 408 22.39 -18.42 -3.94
CA ASP A 408 21.27 -19.14 -3.30
C ASP A 408 20.44 -19.94 -4.29
N VAL A 409 20.57 -19.63 -5.60
CA VAL A 409 19.67 -20.07 -6.66
C VAL A 409 20.38 -21.07 -7.57
N PRO A 410 19.77 -22.22 -7.91
CA PRO A 410 20.30 -23.13 -8.91
C PRO A 410 20.41 -22.47 -10.28
N ASP A 411 21.47 -22.73 -11.04
CA ASP A 411 21.76 -22.10 -12.34
C ASP A 411 20.58 -22.12 -13.32
N ASN A 412 19.82 -23.20 -13.35
CA ASN A 412 18.64 -23.36 -14.20
C ASN A 412 17.38 -22.62 -13.74
N GLN A 413 17.46 -21.86 -12.64
CA GLN A 413 16.36 -21.06 -12.08
C GLN A 413 16.71 -19.57 -11.95
N VAL A 414 17.95 -19.19 -12.31
CA VAL A 414 18.44 -17.80 -12.13
C VAL A 414 17.62 -16.83 -12.98
N GLU A 415 17.32 -17.15 -14.23
CA GLU A 415 16.54 -16.30 -15.13
C GLU A 415 15.10 -16.06 -14.61
N GLU A 416 14.45 -17.10 -14.10
CA GLU A 416 13.08 -16.99 -13.59
C GLU A 416 12.99 -16.26 -12.24
N ILE A 417 13.93 -16.53 -11.32
CA ILE A 417 13.93 -15.95 -9.96
C ILE A 417 14.51 -14.54 -9.97
N ASN A 418 15.42 -14.27 -10.91
CA ASN A 418 16.16 -13.02 -11.07
C ASN A 418 16.77 -12.51 -9.74
N PRO A 419 17.70 -13.26 -9.12
CA PRO A 419 18.31 -12.87 -7.85
C PRO A 419 19.11 -11.57 -7.99
N PHE A 420 19.18 -10.78 -6.90
CA PHE A 420 19.96 -9.55 -6.88
C PHE A 420 21.13 -9.62 -5.90
N ASP A 421 22.35 -9.53 -6.44
CA ASP A 421 23.58 -9.56 -5.66
C ASP A 421 23.94 -8.16 -5.15
N PHE A 422 23.76 -7.93 -3.86
CA PHE A 422 24.18 -6.69 -3.22
C PHE A 422 25.72 -6.57 -3.13
N GLY A 423 26.44 -7.70 -3.23
CA GLY A 423 27.88 -7.73 -3.04
C GLY A 423 28.27 -7.17 -1.66
N GLU A 424 29.22 -6.25 -1.62
CA GLU A 424 29.66 -5.58 -0.38
C GLU A 424 28.83 -4.33 -0.02
N ARG A 425 27.76 -4.04 -0.79
CA ARG A 425 26.94 -2.85 -0.56
C ARG A 425 26.26 -2.91 0.80
N LYS A 426 26.46 -1.89 1.60
CA LYS A 426 25.82 -1.65 2.90
C LYS A 426 25.25 -0.24 2.94
N PHE A 427 24.13 -0.08 3.64
CA PHE A 427 23.37 1.15 3.68
C PHE A 427 23.36 1.78 5.07
N HIS A 428 23.32 3.10 5.10
CA HIS A 428 23.13 3.85 6.35
C HIS A 428 21.66 3.79 6.76
N TYR A 429 20.75 3.88 5.75
CA TYR A 429 19.34 3.82 5.97
C TYR A 429 18.67 2.86 4.96
N ILE A 430 17.76 2.03 5.46
CA ILE A 430 16.87 1.21 4.62
C ILE A 430 15.44 1.52 5.06
N ILE A 431 14.65 2.01 4.10
CA ILE A 431 13.27 2.45 4.36
C ILE A 431 12.34 1.78 3.36
N GLY A 432 11.07 1.61 3.71
CA GLY A 432 10.11 1.03 2.77
C GLY A 432 8.85 0.44 3.39
N ASN A 433 8.04 -0.13 2.52
CA ASN A 433 6.86 -0.93 2.84
C ASN A 433 6.98 -2.29 2.13
N PRO A 434 7.58 -3.31 2.76
CA PRO A 434 7.78 -4.62 2.11
C PRO A 434 6.45 -5.35 1.85
N PRO A 435 6.38 -6.25 0.85
CA PRO A 435 5.15 -6.99 0.51
C PRO A 435 4.69 -7.93 1.64
N TYR A 436 3.34 -8.02 1.86
CA TYR A 436 2.68 -8.79 2.92
C TYR A 436 2.08 -10.11 2.39
N MET A 437 2.90 -10.96 1.81
CA MET A 437 2.46 -12.24 1.26
C MET A 437 2.57 -13.37 2.29
N LYS A 438 1.49 -14.12 2.51
CA LYS A 438 1.48 -15.28 3.40
C LYS A 438 2.18 -16.50 2.79
N THR A 439 2.66 -17.43 3.63
CA THR A 439 3.31 -18.65 3.14
C THR A 439 2.46 -19.46 2.17
N GLU A 440 1.13 -19.49 2.36
CA GLU A 440 0.22 -20.20 1.46
C GLU A 440 0.30 -19.61 0.04
N ASP A 441 0.29 -18.29 -0.07
CA ASP A 441 0.34 -17.55 -1.34
C ASP A 441 1.73 -17.67 -1.97
N ILE A 442 2.81 -17.55 -1.17
CA ILE A 442 4.19 -17.77 -1.63
C ILE A 442 4.35 -19.17 -2.27
N LYS A 443 3.70 -20.20 -1.71
CA LYS A 443 3.73 -21.57 -2.26
C LYS A 443 3.02 -21.69 -3.60
N VAL A 444 2.01 -20.90 -3.83
CA VAL A 444 1.20 -20.92 -5.07
C VAL A 444 1.90 -20.09 -6.15
N PHE A 445 2.24 -18.84 -5.83
CA PHE A 445 2.74 -17.88 -6.83
C PHE A 445 4.25 -17.98 -7.07
N THR A 446 5.04 -18.28 -6.04
CA THR A 446 6.51 -18.36 -6.13
C THR A 446 7.07 -19.63 -5.48
N PRO A 447 6.66 -20.84 -5.95
CA PRO A 447 7.00 -22.11 -5.32
C PRO A 447 8.50 -22.42 -5.30
N LYS A 448 9.27 -21.91 -6.27
CA LYS A 448 10.73 -22.09 -6.35
C LYS A 448 11.42 -21.25 -5.26
N GLU A 449 11.05 -19.99 -5.14
CA GLU A 449 11.56 -19.09 -4.10
C GLU A 449 11.23 -19.60 -2.69
N HIS A 450 9.98 -20.09 -2.48
CA HIS A 450 9.56 -20.66 -1.20
C HIS A 450 10.51 -21.75 -0.67
N LYS A 451 11.07 -22.57 -1.56
CA LYS A 451 12.01 -23.66 -1.19
C LYS A 451 13.39 -23.14 -0.78
N LEU A 452 13.76 -21.93 -1.23
CA LEU A 452 15.07 -21.32 -0.97
C LEU A 452 15.05 -20.47 0.31
N TYR A 453 13.96 -19.77 0.61
CA TYR A 453 13.89 -18.86 1.76
C TYR A 453 14.27 -19.49 3.10
N PRO A 454 13.81 -20.72 3.48
CA PRO A 454 14.19 -21.32 4.76
C PRO A 454 15.67 -21.69 4.87
N LYS A 455 16.39 -21.79 3.75
CA LYS A 455 17.84 -22.05 3.75
C LYS A 455 18.65 -20.79 4.08
N ARG A 456 18.10 -19.61 3.75
CA ARG A 456 18.78 -18.31 3.88
C ARG A 456 18.35 -17.52 5.12
N TYR A 457 17.08 -17.61 5.53
CA TYR A 457 16.47 -16.79 6.56
C TYR A 457 16.01 -17.59 7.77
N LYS A 458 16.44 -17.16 8.97
CA LYS A 458 15.94 -17.72 10.24
C LYS A 458 14.47 -17.37 10.46
N SER A 459 14.04 -16.20 10.00
CA SER A 459 12.66 -15.73 10.08
C SER A 459 11.67 -16.50 9.20
N ALA A 460 12.16 -17.35 8.26
CA ALA A 460 11.32 -18.25 7.46
C ALA A 460 10.86 -19.47 8.27
N TYR A 461 10.10 -19.23 9.34
CA TYR A 461 9.67 -20.25 10.31
C TYR A 461 8.17 -20.49 10.24
N LYS A 462 7.74 -21.76 10.12
CA LYS A 462 6.33 -22.18 10.03
C LYS A 462 5.60 -21.45 8.89
N GLN A 463 4.45 -20.84 9.21
CA GLN A 463 3.62 -20.04 8.28
C GLN A 463 4.03 -18.57 8.36
N TYR A 464 5.26 -18.28 7.94
CA TYR A 464 5.80 -16.92 7.95
C TYR A 464 5.12 -16.03 6.89
N ASP A 465 5.19 -14.72 7.06
CA ASP A 465 4.89 -13.75 6.02
C ASP A 465 6.17 -13.26 5.34
N LYS A 466 6.07 -12.89 4.06
CA LYS A 466 7.22 -12.45 3.25
C LYS A 466 7.97 -11.26 3.88
N TYR A 467 7.24 -10.31 4.50
CA TYR A 467 7.88 -9.17 5.16
C TYR A 467 8.82 -9.57 6.32
N PHE A 468 8.67 -10.76 6.93
CA PHE A 468 9.63 -11.24 7.93
C PHE A 468 11.04 -11.36 7.34
N LEU A 469 11.10 -11.85 6.11
CA LEU A 469 12.36 -12.02 5.36
C LEU A 469 12.96 -10.67 5.01
N PHE A 470 12.13 -9.70 4.61
CA PHE A 470 12.56 -8.34 4.31
C PHE A 470 13.13 -7.62 5.53
N VAL A 471 12.53 -7.79 6.72
CA VAL A 471 13.07 -7.23 7.97
C VAL A 471 14.44 -7.83 8.28
N GLU A 472 14.61 -9.15 8.19
CA GLU A 472 15.90 -9.81 8.40
C GLU A 472 16.91 -9.40 7.32
N ARG A 473 16.51 -9.30 6.06
CA ARG A 473 17.36 -8.90 4.94
C ARG A 473 17.84 -7.46 5.10
N ALA A 474 16.94 -6.55 5.33
CA ALA A 474 17.27 -5.14 5.51
C ALA A 474 18.26 -4.96 6.67
N PHE A 475 18.02 -5.59 7.80
CA PHE A 475 18.95 -5.51 8.94
C PHE A 475 20.36 -6.02 8.61
N LYS A 476 20.47 -7.14 7.85
CA LYS A 476 21.75 -7.67 7.37
C LYS A 476 22.49 -6.73 6.42
N LEU A 477 21.78 -5.86 5.70
CA LEU A 477 22.34 -4.90 4.76
C LEU A 477 22.70 -3.55 5.40
N LEU A 478 22.40 -3.33 6.68
CA LEU A 478 22.78 -2.10 7.38
C LEU A 478 24.28 -2.03 7.65
N LYS A 479 24.83 -0.83 7.51
CA LYS A 479 26.11 -0.47 8.11
C LYS A 479 26.03 -0.50 9.64
N LYS A 480 27.17 -0.52 10.30
CA LYS A 480 27.23 -0.26 11.74
C LYS A 480 26.58 1.10 12.03
N ASP A 481 25.78 1.17 13.08
CA ASP A 481 24.98 2.34 13.48
C ASP A 481 23.89 2.76 12.47
N GLY A 482 23.77 2.06 11.33
CA GLY A 482 22.70 2.27 10.35
C GLY A 482 21.33 1.88 10.89
N ALA A 483 20.27 2.42 10.31
CA ALA A 483 18.90 2.18 10.73
C ALA A 483 17.99 1.74 9.58
N MET A 484 17.00 0.89 9.90
CA MET A 484 15.88 0.62 8.99
C MET A 484 14.57 1.10 9.58
N GLY A 485 13.68 1.58 8.71
CA GLY A 485 12.33 1.97 9.06
C GLY A 485 11.31 1.36 8.10
N TYR A 486 10.44 0.50 8.61
CA TYR A 486 9.41 -0.18 7.82
C TYR A 486 8.04 -0.01 8.45
N ILE A 487 7.02 0.08 7.59
CA ILE A 487 5.64 -0.21 8.02
C ILE A 487 5.36 -1.69 7.74
N VAL A 488 4.87 -2.40 8.75
CA VAL A 488 4.61 -3.85 8.68
C VAL A 488 3.37 -4.23 9.49
N PRO A 489 2.72 -5.36 9.19
CA PRO A 489 1.66 -5.89 10.04
C PRO A 489 2.19 -6.20 11.44
N SER A 490 1.50 -5.70 12.47
CA SER A 490 1.88 -5.87 13.88
C SER A 490 1.75 -7.31 14.39
N LYS A 491 1.12 -8.20 13.63
CA LYS A 491 0.86 -9.59 14.01
C LYS A 491 2.11 -10.39 14.33
N PHE A 492 3.30 -10.07 13.79
CA PHE A 492 4.54 -10.77 14.10
C PHE A 492 4.85 -10.77 15.61
N MET A 493 4.38 -9.75 16.33
CA MET A 493 4.57 -9.65 17.79
C MET A 493 3.77 -10.72 18.56
N LYS A 494 2.66 -11.21 17.99
CA LYS A 494 1.71 -12.08 18.70
C LYS A 494 1.63 -13.51 18.16
N VAL A 495 1.81 -13.73 16.84
CA VAL A 495 1.62 -15.05 16.22
C VAL A 495 2.80 -16.00 16.45
N GLY A 496 2.54 -17.31 16.47
CA GLY A 496 3.58 -18.32 16.63
C GLY A 496 4.62 -18.33 15.51
N ALA A 497 4.22 -18.00 14.27
CA ALA A 497 5.12 -17.89 13.13
C ALA A 497 6.16 -16.76 13.29
N GLY A 498 5.82 -15.70 14.05
CA GLY A 498 6.73 -14.58 14.33
C GLY A 498 7.86 -14.88 15.33
N ARG A 499 7.90 -16.09 15.92
CA ARG A 499 8.84 -16.45 16.99
C ARG A 499 10.31 -16.20 16.62
N GLU A 500 10.72 -16.66 15.44
CA GLU A 500 12.13 -16.54 15.05
C GLU A 500 12.48 -15.10 14.63
N LEU A 501 11.55 -14.35 14.06
CA LEU A 501 11.76 -12.92 13.81
C LEU A 501 11.90 -12.13 15.12
N ARG A 502 11.02 -12.39 16.11
CA ARG A 502 11.12 -11.79 17.45
C ARG A 502 12.47 -12.12 18.11
N ASN A 503 12.86 -13.39 18.04
CA ASN A 503 14.16 -13.84 18.55
C ASN A 503 15.32 -13.12 17.85
N TYR A 504 15.27 -12.97 16.52
CA TYR A 504 16.29 -12.28 15.75
C TYR A 504 16.42 -10.82 16.16
N ILE A 505 15.31 -10.10 16.28
CA ILE A 505 15.27 -8.69 16.66
C ILE A 505 15.75 -8.49 18.12
N SER A 506 15.23 -9.29 19.05
CA SER A 506 15.54 -9.14 20.48
C SER A 506 16.97 -9.55 20.83
N SER A 507 17.50 -10.61 20.21
CA SER A 507 18.87 -11.06 20.46
C SER A 507 19.92 -10.09 19.94
N ASN A 508 19.61 -9.33 18.89
CA ASN A 508 20.46 -8.24 18.39
C ASN A 508 20.24 -6.92 19.16
N LYS A 509 19.29 -6.85 20.10
CA LYS A 509 18.90 -5.62 20.80
C LYS A 509 18.67 -4.42 19.87
N SER A 510 18.12 -4.67 18.70
CA SER A 510 18.17 -3.76 17.57
C SER A 510 17.03 -2.73 17.53
N ILE A 511 16.01 -2.83 18.39
CA ILE A 511 14.84 -1.95 18.35
C ILE A 511 15.20 -0.56 18.83
N LYS A 512 14.92 0.46 17.98
CA LYS A 512 14.97 1.90 18.33
C LYS A 512 13.57 2.41 18.70
N ALA A 513 12.54 2.06 17.86
CA ALA A 513 11.17 2.51 18.10
C ALA A 513 10.16 1.56 17.48
N ILE A 514 8.96 1.50 18.07
CA ILE A 514 7.77 0.87 17.50
C ILE A 514 6.59 1.83 17.69
N THR A 515 5.92 2.21 16.58
CA THR A 515 4.69 2.99 16.60
C THR A 515 3.53 2.09 16.16
N SER A 516 2.62 1.79 17.07
CA SER A 516 1.46 0.93 16.83
C SER A 516 0.24 1.78 16.46
N PHE A 517 -0.44 1.42 15.39
CA PHE A 517 -1.70 2.05 15.00
C PHE A 517 -2.94 1.33 15.59
N GLY A 518 -2.74 0.32 16.46
CA GLY A 518 -3.84 -0.40 17.11
C GLY A 518 -4.83 -0.94 16.10
N ALA A 519 -6.10 -0.54 16.24
CA ALA A 519 -7.20 -0.93 15.36
C ALA A 519 -7.42 0.05 14.18
N HIS A 520 -6.63 1.14 14.08
CA HIS A 520 -6.78 2.09 12.99
C HIS A 520 -6.36 1.50 11.65
N GLN A 521 -7.22 1.65 10.67
CA GLN A 521 -6.96 1.22 9.30
C GLN A 521 -6.13 2.28 8.57
N ILE A 522 -4.87 1.95 8.27
CA ILE A 522 -3.94 2.84 7.57
C ILE A 522 -4.11 2.77 6.06
N PHE A 523 -4.42 1.57 5.55
CA PHE A 523 -4.59 1.31 4.14
C PHE A 523 -6.08 1.16 3.81
N SER A 524 -6.56 1.82 2.76
CA SER A 524 -7.97 1.78 2.32
C SER A 524 -8.44 0.37 1.96
N ASP A 525 -7.53 -0.41 1.39
CA ASP A 525 -7.87 -1.68 0.73
C ASP A 525 -7.53 -2.92 1.58
N LYS A 526 -6.93 -2.74 2.76
CA LYS A 526 -6.50 -3.86 3.64
C LYS A 526 -6.90 -3.66 5.09
N SER A 527 -7.63 -4.63 5.63
CA SER A 527 -7.93 -4.75 7.06
C SER A 527 -6.72 -5.33 7.82
N THR A 528 -5.60 -4.60 7.85
CA THR A 528 -4.37 -5.04 8.50
C THR A 528 -3.99 -4.09 9.62
N TYR A 529 -3.85 -4.63 10.84
CA TYR A 529 -3.29 -3.88 11.96
C TYR A 529 -1.80 -3.69 11.73
N SER A 530 -1.37 -2.46 11.49
CA SER A 530 -0.01 -2.13 11.12
C SER A 530 0.75 -1.45 12.25
N CYS A 531 2.08 -1.50 12.17
CA CYS A 531 2.98 -0.71 13.00
C CYS A 531 4.17 -0.22 12.18
N ILE A 532 4.73 0.92 12.57
CA ILE A 532 6.06 1.33 12.13
C ILE A 532 7.06 0.68 13.07
N ILE A 533 8.08 0.03 12.51
CA ILE A 533 9.20 -0.53 13.26
C ILE A 533 10.50 0.11 12.78
N ILE A 534 11.26 0.65 13.74
CA ILE A 534 12.59 1.20 13.50
C ILE A 534 13.61 0.30 14.21
N LEU A 535 14.46 -0.34 13.41
CA LEU A 535 15.59 -1.13 13.92
C LEU A 535 16.90 -0.39 13.62
N GLN A 536 17.87 -0.54 14.49
CA GLN A 536 19.21 0.04 14.33
C GLN A 536 20.26 -1.06 14.47
N ASN A 537 21.27 -1.05 13.60
CA ASN A 537 22.42 -1.98 13.71
C ASN A 537 23.40 -1.51 14.81
N LYS A 538 22.84 -1.40 16.01
CA LYS A 538 23.48 -1.04 17.26
C LYS A 538 22.71 -1.69 18.40
N GLU A 539 23.39 -2.08 19.46
CA GLU A 539 22.72 -2.55 20.68
C GLU A 539 22.07 -1.37 21.41
N ASN A 540 20.78 -1.51 21.70
CA ASN A 540 20.00 -0.57 22.48
C ASN A 540 19.53 -1.29 23.77
N ASP A 541 19.59 -0.62 24.91
CA ASP A 541 19.06 -1.13 26.17
C ASP A 541 17.57 -0.88 26.31
N SER A 542 17.08 0.14 25.59
CA SER A 542 15.68 0.56 25.63
C SER A 542 15.24 1.08 24.26
N PHE A 543 13.93 1.07 24.01
CA PHE A 543 13.30 1.58 22.81
C PHE A 543 12.06 2.42 23.15
N THR A 544 11.63 3.26 22.21
CA THR A 544 10.37 4.02 22.33
C THR A 544 9.22 3.19 21.79
N TYR A 545 8.16 3.02 22.58
CA TYR A 545 6.89 2.46 22.14
C TYR A 545 5.81 3.53 22.15
N SER A 546 5.15 3.72 21.02
CA SER A 546 4.06 4.68 20.86
C SER A 546 2.81 3.96 20.38
N GLU A 547 1.66 4.30 20.95
CA GLU A 547 0.36 3.83 20.49
C GLU A 547 -0.50 5.02 20.05
N VAL A 548 -1.06 4.95 18.86
CA VAL A 548 -1.83 6.02 18.24
C VAL A 548 -3.30 5.87 18.64
N ASP A 549 -3.78 6.78 19.49
CA ASP A 549 -5.17 6.78 19.96
C ASP A 549 -6.15 7.37 18.93
N SER A 550 -5.70 8.39 18.17
CA SER A 550 -6.48 9.06 17.13
C SER A 550 -5.63 9.33 15.90
N LEU A 551 -5.99 8.70 14.78
CA LEU A 551 -5.26 8.88 13.53
C LEU A 551 -5.38 10.31 12.98
N ALA A 552 -6.53 10.97 13.15
CA ALA A 552 -6.74 12.34 12.70
C ALA A 552 -5.79 13.32 13.42
N LYS A 553 -5.76 13.26 14.74
CA LYS A 553 -4.85 14.08 15.55
C LYS A 553 -3.38 13.76 15.28
N TRP A 554 -3.04 12.48 15.14
CA TRP A 554 -1.68 12.07 14.84
C TRP A 554 -1.18 12.60 13.49
N LYS A 555 -2.05 12.67 12.46
CA LYS A 555 -1.73 13.24 11.15
C LYS A 555 -1.33 14.73 11.24
N VAL A 556 -1.98 15.51 12.08
CA VAL A 556 -1.65 16.92 12.33
C VAL A 556 -0.60 17.11 13.42
N ARG A 557 0.05 16.02 13.88
CA ARG A 557 1.09 15.99 14.91
C ARG A 557 0.69 16.59 16.26
N ASP A 558 -0.55 16.39 16.64
CA ASP A 558 -0.95 16.65 18.01
C ASP A 558 -0.30 15.62 18.93
N LEU A 559 0.75 16.06 19.65
CA LEU A 559 1.52 15.21 20.58
C LEU A 559 0.69 14.64 21.72
N THR A 560 -0.50 15.16 21.95
CA THR A 560 -1.44 14.64 22.96
C THR A 560 -2.23 13.42 22.46
N SER A 561 -2.17 13.12 21.16
CA SER A 561 -2.92 12.04 20.51
C SER A 561 -2.28 10.67 20.60
N PHE A 562 -1.14 10.55 21.24
CA PHE A 562 -0.44 9.26 21.43
C PHE A 562 0.43 9.29 22.68
N SER A 563 0.60 8.12 23.29
CA SER A 563 1.47 7.92 24.44
C SER A 563 2.83 7.40 24.01
N GLU A 564 3.90 8.10 24.31
CA GLU A 564 5.25 7.60 24.15
C GLU A 564 5.77 7.02 25.47
N ASN A 565 6.22 5.79 25.41
CA ASN A 565 6.72 5.10 26.57
C ASN A 565 8.08 4.45 26.26
N LYS A 566 9.08 4.74 27.05
CA LYS A 566 10.38 4.08 26.98
C LYS A 566 10.27 2.68 27.58
N ARG A 567 10.72 1.66 26.85
CA ARG A 567 10.67 0.24 27.23
C ARG A 567 12.05 -0.36 27.26
N ASN A 568 12.28 -1.28 28.21
CA ASN A 568 13.52 -2.03 28.27
C ASN A 568 13.47 -3.22 27.31
N ILE A 569 14.49 -3.40 26.46
CA ILE A 569 14.60 -4.48 25.50
C ILE A 569 14.80 -5.84 26.18
N SER A 570 15.41 -5.90 27.35
CA SER A 570 15.69 -7.14 28.06
C SER A 570 14.45 -8.00 28.38
N HIS A 571 13.26 -7.37 28.37
CA HIS A 571 11.98 -8.07 28.57
C HIS A 571 11.43 -8.72 27.29
N LEU A 572 12.06 -8.45 26.14
CA LEU A 572 11.66 -9.01 24.85
C LEU A 572 12.51 -10.23 24.52
N GLY A 573 11.85 -11.26 24.01
CA GLY A 573 12.49 -12.49 23.57
C GLY A 573 11.73 -13.11 22.40
N LYS A 574 11.90 -14.41 22.22
CA LYS A 574 11.20 -15.18 21.17
C LYS A 574 9.70 -15.34 21.42
N GLU A 575 9.25 -15.21 22.68
CA GLU A 575 7.85 -15.37 23.05
C GLU A 575 7.02 -14.17 22.60
N THR A 576 5.71 -14.24 22.74
CA THR A 576 4.78 -13.15 22.35
C THR A 576 5.13 -11.84 23.06
N TRP A 577 5.22 -10.77 22.30
CA TRP A 577 5.46 -9.43 22.86
C TRP A 577 4.13 -8.78 23.26
N VAL A 578 4.03 -8.45 24.54
CA VAL A 578 2.93 -7.67 25.10
C VAL A 578 3.48 -6.28 25.42
N LEU A 579 3.27 -5.34 24.49
CA LEU A 579 3.74 -3.97 24.62
C LEU A 579 2.63 -3.13 25.27
N CYS A 580 2.64 -3.03 26.59
CA CYS A 580 1.67 -2.29 27.37
C CYS A 580 2.36 -1.31 28.34
N SER A 581 1.59 -0.53 29.11
CA SER A 581 2.16 0.39 30.11
C SER A 581 3.00 -0.36 31.15
N ASP A 582 4.01 0.30 31.74
CA ASP A 582 4.89 -0.34 32.75
C ASP A 582 4.10 -0.85 33.95
N ARG A 583 3.04 -0.11 34.34
CA ARG A 583 2.11 -0.54 35.37
C ARG A 583 1.41 -1.85 35.00
N LEU A 584 0.92 -1.94 33.77
CA LEU A 584 0.25 -3.16 33.29
C LEU A 584 1.25 -4.30 33.12
N GLN A 585 2.46 -4.02 32.64
CA GLN A 585 3.54 -5.02 32.55
C GLN A 585 3.92 -5.57 33.92
N SER A 586 4.02 -4.72 34.93
CA SER A 586 4.28 -5.11 36.31
C SER A 586 3.17 -6.03 36.87
N ILE A 587 1.90 -5.70 36.57
CA ILE A 587 0.75 -6.52 36.93
C ILE A 587 0.82 -7.89 36.21
N LEU A 588 1.08 -7.90 34.90
CA LEU A 588 1.19 -9.13 34.12
C LEU A 588 2.35 -10.02 34.62
N ASN A 589 3.49 -9.44 34.94
CA ASN A 589 4.62 -10.14 35.52
C ASN A 589 4.25 -10.75 36.89
N HIS A 590 3.55 -9.98 37.74
CA HIS A 590 3.08 -10.49 39.03
C HIS A 590 2.10 -11.65 38.84
N ILE A 591 1.13 -11.53 37.93
CA ILE A 591 0.20 -12.62 37.60
C ILE A 591 0.98 -13.85 37.10
N SER A 592 1.94 -13.69 36.19
CA SER A 592 2.71 -14.78 35.62
C SER A 592 3.57 -15.53 36.65
N THR A 593 4.04 -14.82 37.69
CA THR A 593 4.82 -15.43 38.78
C THR A 593 3.95 -16.14 39.83
N GLN A 594 2.69 -15.78 39.93
CA GLN A 594 1.74 -16.31 40.91
C GLN A 594 0.73 -17.33 40.31
N SER A 595 0.75 -17.50 38.98
CA SER A 595 -0.23 -18.32 38.25
C SER A 595 0.48 -19.30 37.31
N LEU A 596 -0.15 -20.42 37.05
CA LEU A 596 0.27 -21.36 36.01
C LEU A 596 -0.52 -21.06 34.73
N PRO A 597 0.11 -21.20 33.54
CA PRO A 597 -0.63 -21.15 32.27
C PRO A 597 -1.76 -22.17 32.24
N LEU A 598 -2.91 -21.78 31.64
CA LEU A 598 -4.07 -22.68 31.57
C LEU A 598 -3.74 -24.03 30.92
N GLY A 599 -2.84 -24.05 29.91
CA GLY A 599 -2.39 -25.27 29.27
C GLY A 599 -1.66 -26.24 30.21
N GLU A 600 -0.91 -25.73 31.22
CA GLU A 600 -0.28 -26.54 32.24
C GLU A 600 -1.28 -27.11 33.25
N ILE A 601 -2.39 -26.42 33.49
CA ILE A 601 -3.44 -26.82 34.40
C ILE A 601 -4.33 -27.90 33.77
N VAL A 602 -4.80 -27.67 32.54
CA VAL A 602 -5.79 -28.53 31.87
C VAL A 602 -5.16 -29.48 30.84
N GLY A 603 -3.94 -29.19 30.38
CA GLY A 603 -3.28 -29.85 29.25
C GLY A 603 -3.65 -29.18 27.92
N ASP A 604 -2.65 -28.99 27.05
CA ASP A 604 -2.83 -28.31 25.76
C ASP A 604 -3.82 -29.04 24.85
N ASP A 605 -3.93 -30.35 24.95
CA ASP A 605 -4.89 -31.16 24.16
C ASP A 605 -6.36 -30.87 24.51
N TYR A 606 -6.62 -30.25 25.67
CA TYR A 606 -7.95 -29.80 26.08
C TYR A 606 -8.29 -28.34 25.70
N ILE A 607 -7.35 -27.65 25.05
CA ILE A 607 -7.57 -26.29 24.48
C ILE A 607 -7.70 -26.45 22.98
N PHE A 608 -8.92 -26.31 22.44
CA PHE A 608 -9.19 -26.61 21.04
C PHE A 608 -10.18 -25.63 20.39
N ASN A 609 -10.13 -25.57 19.08
CA ASN A 609 -11.08 -24.80 18.28
C ASN A 609 -12.41 -25.57 18.15
N GLY A 610 -13.51 -24.85 18.11
CA GLY A 610 -14.82 -25.44 17.82
C GLY A 610 -14.91 -26.02 16.39
N ILE A 611 -16.08 -26.56 16.06
CA ILE A 611 -16.35 -27.21 14.77
C ILE A 611 -16.13 -26.22 13.60
N GLN A 612 -15.29 -26.61 12.65
CA GLN A 612 -14.96 -25.84 11.45
C GLN A 612 -15.46 -26.60 10.20
N THR A 613 -16.65 -26.27 9.74
CA THR A 613 -17.29 -27.00 8.62
C THR A 613 -16.73 -26.61 7.26
N SER A 614 -16.17 -25.40 7.10
CA SER A 614 -15.91 -24.68 5.82
C SER A 614 -17.12 -24.62 4.87
N ALA A 615 -18.32 -24.85 5.42
CA ALA A 615 -19.62 -24.77 4.72
C ALA A 615 -20.73 -24.57 5.79
N ASN A 616 -20.62 -23.48 6.56
CA ASN A 616 -21.52 -23.21 7.68
C ASN A 616 -22.98 -23.08 7.26
N LYS A 617 -23.24 -22.50 6.09
CA LYS A 617 -24.60 -22.30 5.56
C LYS A 617 -25.28 -23.64 5.27
N GLU A 618 -24.53 -24.65 4.89
CA GLU A 618 -24.97 -25.98 4.50
C GLU A 618 -25.15 -26.92 5.70
N TYR A 619 -24.29 -26.76 6.74
CA TYR A 619 -24.28 -27.67 7.88
C TYR A 619 -24.97 -27.15 9.14
N ILE A 620 -25.11 -25.81 9.27
CA ILE A 620 -25.63 -25.19 10.50
C ILE A 620 -26.98 -24.55 10.21
N PHE A 621 -28.01 -24.95 10.95
CA PHE A 621 -29.36 -24.43 10.76
C PHE A 621 -30.06 -24.15 12.07
N GLN A 622 -31.06 -23.28 12.04
CA GLN A 622 -32.04 -23.07 13.12
C GLN A 622 -33.32 -23.81 12.74
N PRO A 623 -33.80 -24.76 13.56
CA PRO A 623 -35.07 -25.45 13.27
C PRO A 623 -36.24 -24.45 13.32
N GLU A 624 -37.11 -24.48 12.31
CA GLU A 624 -38.37 -23.76 12.33
C GLU A 624 -39.43 -24.53 13.13
N SER A 625 -39.39 -25.85 13.07
CA SER A 625 -40.18 -26.75 13.87
C SER A 625 -39.48 -28.10 14.03
N GLU A 626 -40.00 -28.89 14.93
CA GLU A 626 -39.55 -30.26 15.17
C GLU A 626 -40.67 -31.17 15.61
N ASP A 627 -40.52 -32.45 15.31
CA ASP A 627 -41.34 -33.53 15.83
C ASP A 627 -40.47 -34.52 16.65
N ARG A 628 -41.02 -35.70 16.95
CA ARG A 628 -40.30 -36.71 17.74
C ARG A 628 -39.01 -37.22 17.08
N GLN A 629 -38.91 -37.22 15.75
CA GLN A 629 -37.81 -37.83 14.99
C GLN A 629 -37.02 -36.86 14.11
N TYR A 630 -37.63 -35.75 13.72
CA TYR A 630 -37.08 -34.85 12.71
C TYR A 630 -37.02 -33.40 13.17
N TYR A 631 -36.08 -32.66 12.54
CA TYR A 631 -36.07 -31.20 12.48
C TYR A 631 -36.51 -30.76 11.09
N TYR A 632 -37.22 -29.61 11.03
CA TYR A 632 -37.63 -28.92 9.83
C TYR A 632 -36.93 -27.56 9.78
N PHE A 633 -36.26 -27.26 8.64
CA PHE A 633 -35.51 -26.03 8.48
C PHE A 633 -35.54 -25.54 7.04
N LYS A 634 -35.28 -24.23 6.81
CA LYS A 634 -35.20 -23.66 5.47
C LYS A 634 -33.74 -23.54 5.01
N TYR A 635 -33.51 -23.97 3.76
CA TYR A 635 -32.32 -23.72 3.01
C TYR A 635 -32.70 -23.13 1.63
N ASN A 636 -32.12 -21.95 1.25
CA ASN A 636 -32.50 -21.24 0.01
C ASN A 636 -34.03 -21.09 -0.20
N LYS A 637 -34.75 -20.71 0.87
CA LYS A 637 -36.22 -20.53 0.92
C LYS A 637 -37.06 -21.81 0.79
N GLN A 638 -36.44 -22.96 0.63
CA GLN A 638 -37.13 -24.26 0.56
C GLN A 638 -37.05 -24.95 1.92
N LEU A 639 -38.14 -25.60 2.33
CA LEU A 639 -38.27 -26.38 3.57
C LEU A 639 -37.67 -27.78 3.39
N TYR A 640 -36.78 -28.17 4.31
CA TYR A 640 -36.17 -29.49 4.36
C TYR A 640 -36.44 -30.15 5.71
N GLN A 641 -36.44 -31.45 5.70
CA GLN A 641 -36.60 -32.34 6.84
C GLN A 641 -35.31 -33.12 7.06
N ILE A 642 -34.87 -33.28 8.31
CA ILE A 642 -33.64 -34.03 8.64
C ILE A 642 -33.81 -34.84 9.92
N GLU A 643 -33.21 -36.01 9.97
CA GLU A 643 -33.22 -36.87 11.12
C GLU A 643 -32.48 -36.26 12.31
N LYS A 644 -33.09 -36.20 13.49
CA LYS A 644 -32.47 -35.68 14.71
C LYS A 644 -31.17 -36.37 15.08
N LYS A 645 -31.07 -37.69 14.83
CA LYS A 645 -29.92 -38.54 15.15
C LYS A 645 -28.64 -38.18 14.40
N ILE A 646 -28.70 -37.47 13.27
CA ILE A 646 -27.51 -37.02 12.51
C ILE A 646 -27.12 -35.59 12.87
N THR A 647 -27.78 -34.98 13.84
CA THR A 647 -27.50 -33.60 14.25
C THR A 647 -26.99 -33.53 15.69
N LYS A 648 -26.23 -32.47 15.97
CA LYS A 648 -25.76 -32.12 17.32
C LYS A 648 -26.27 -30.73 17.70
N PRO A 649 -26.44 -30.42 19.00
CA PRO A 649 -26.63 -29.07 19.45
C PRO A 649 -25.49 -28.17 18.95
N TYR A 650 -25.79 -26.95 18.60
CA TYR A 650 -24.81 -25.97 18.13
C TYR A 650 -25.17 -24.58 18.62
N PHE A 651 -24.14 -23.78 18.90
CA PHE A 651 -24.32 -22.39 19.22
C PHE A 651 -23.83 -21.52 18.07
N LYS A 652 -24.73 -20.75 17.49
CA LYS A 652 -24.44 -19.78 16.45
C LYS A 652 -24.42 -18.37 17.04
N THR A 653 -23.29 -17.69 16.96
CA THR A 653 -23.21 -16.27 17.30
C THR A 653 -24.09 -15.46 16.34
N VAL A 654 -24.88 -14.54 16.89
CA VAL A 654 -25.71 -13.60 16.12
C VAL A 654 -25.10 -12.22 16.25
N SER A 655 -24.83 -11.54 15.13
CA SER A 655 -24.29 -10.18 15.13
C SER A 655 -25.21 -9.25 15.93
N GLY A 656 -24.66 -8.46 16.83
CA GLY A 656 -25.38 -7.46 17.62
C GLY A 656 -26.10 -7.97 18.87
N VAL A 657 -26.05 -9.27 19.16
CA VAL A 657 -26.62 -9.82 20.41
C VAL A 657 -25.49 -10.37 21.27
N ASP A 658 -25.36 -9.88 22.49
CA ASP A 658 -24.45 -10.42 23.51
C ASP A 658 -24.96 -11.79 23.98
N SER A 659 -24.56 -12.81 23.24
CA SER A 659 -25.03 -14.18 23.40
C SER A 659 -24.17 -15.02 24.37
N LEU A 660 -22.96 -14.54 24.67
CA LEU A 660 -22.09 -15.13 25.70
C LEU A 660 -22.04 -14.18 26.90
N ASN A 661 -22.87 -14.46 27.90
CA ASN A 661 -22.79 -13.78 29.20
C ASN A 661 -21.93 -14.58 30.14
N THR A 662 -20.98 -13.91 30.77
CA THR A 662 -20.09 -14.45 31.81
C THR A 662 -20.89 -15.17 32.88
N TYR A 663 -20.53 -16.41 33.20
CA TYR A 663 -21.07 -17.26 34.28
C TYR A 663 -22.52 -17.76 34.15
N ARG A 664 -23.15 -17.68 32.98
CA ARG A 664 -24.49 -18.28 32.80
C ARG A 664 -24.43 -19.60 32.07
N THR A 665 -25.39 -20.48 32.40
CA THR A 665 -25.56 -21.74 31.67
C THR A 665 -25.96 -21.47 30.23
N PHE A 666 -25.27 -22.06 29.35
CA PHE A 666 -25.37 -21.85 27.91
C PHE A 666 -26.49 -22.74 27.31
N LYS A 667 -27.27 -22.16 26.42
CA LYS A 667 -28.30 -22.91 25.67
C LYS A 667 -28.01 -22.87 24.18
N PRO A 668 -27.98 -24.02 23.50
CA PRO A 668 -27.81 -24.06 22.05
C PRO A 668 -29.00 -23.35 21.35
N ASN A 669 -28.69 -22.54 20.34
CA ASN A 669 -29.66 -21.81 19.54
C ASN A 669 -29.77 -22.29 18.10
N ALA A 670 -28.97 -23.31 17.74
CA ALA A 670 -28.93 -23.91 16.40
C ALA A 670 -28.62 -25.40 16.48
N ARG A 671 -28.60 -26.03 15.33
CA ARG A 671 -28.18 -27.43 15.14
C ARG A 671 -27.09 -27.50 14.07
N VAL A 672 -26.15 -28.42 14.25
CA VAL A 672 -25.16 -28.76 13.22
C VAL A 672 -25.40 -30.19 12.73
N ILE A 673 -25.41 -30.39 11.43
CA ILE A 673 -25.43 -31.71 10.82
C ILE A 673 -24.04 -32.32 11.04
N PHE A 674 -23.97 -33.48 11.68
CA PHE A 674 -22.72 -34.09 12.13
C PHE A 674 -22.53 -35.47 11.47
N PRO A 675 -21.96 -35.54 10.24
CA PRO A 675 -21.87 -36.76 9.45
C PRO A 675 -20.74 -37.70 9.88
N TYR A 676 -20.55 -37.86 11.20
CA TYR A 676 -19.49 -38.66 11.79
C TYR A 676 -20.05 -39.72 12.72
N LYS A 677 -19.31 -40.83 12.83
CA LYS A 677 -19.57 -41.89 13.80
C LYS A 677 -18.31 -42.17 14.62
N ARG A 678 -18.48 -42.50 15.91
CA ARG A 678 -17.38 -42.89 16.79
C ARG A 678 -16.99 -44.37 16.54
N ARG A 679 -15.70 -44.60 16.43
CA ARG A 679 -15.08 -45.93 16.35
C ARG A 679 -14.88 -46.51 17.74
N THR A 680 -14.52 -47.80 17.81
CA THR A 680 -14.19 -48.49 19.06
C THR A 680 -12.92 -47.95 19.73
N ASP A 681 -12.00 -47.35 18.96
CA ASP A 681 -10.80 -46.68 19.46
C ASP A 681 -11.03 -45.23 19.90
N GLY A 682 -12.29 -44.76 19.92
CA GLY A 682 -12.67 -43.44 20.35
C GLY A 682 -12.57 -42.35 19.25
N LYS A 683 -11.95 -42.62 18.10
CA LYS A 683 -11.83 -41.67 16.98
C LYS A 683 -13.13 -41.55 16.19
N LEU A 684 -13.27 -40.42 15.49
CA LEU A 684 -14.42 -40.15 14.63
C LEU A 684 -14.08 -40.43 13.15
N ASP A 685 -14.95 -41.23 12.52
CA ASP A 685 -14.92 -41.49 11.08
C ASP A 685 -16.10 -40.85 10.39
N VAL A 686 -15.90 -40.41 9.14
CA VAL A 686 -16.99 -39.97 8.27
C VAL A 686 -17.92 -41.13 7.98
N ILE A 687 -19.24 -40.91 8.07
CA ILE A 687 -20.23 -41.91 7.75
C ILE A 687 -20.28 -42.07 6.21
N LYS A 688 -20.10 -43.29 5.72
CA LYS A 688 -20.18 -43.60 4.26
C LYS A 688 -21.52 -43.20 3.67
N LEU A 689 -21.51 -42.64 2.47
CA LEU A 689 -22.72 -42.20 1.75
C LEU A 689 -23.81 -43.32 1.63
N SER A 690 -23.40 -44.59 1.39
CA SER A 690 -24.32 -45.73 1.38
C SER A 690 -25.00 -45.99 2.72
N THR A 691 -24.31 -45.70 3.80
CA THR A 691 -24.87 -45.80 5.17
C THR A 691 -25.82 -44.63 5.44
N ILE A 692 -25.49 -43.43 4.99
CA ILE A 692 -26.32 -42.22 5.11
C ILE A 692 -27.62 -42.49 4.31
N GLN A 693 -27.54 -42.97 3.07
CA GLN A 693 -28.68 -43.25 2.23
C GLN A 693 -29.68 -44.23 2.89
N ARG A 694 -29.13 -45.25 3.57
CA ARG A 694 -29.96 -46.30 4.23
C ARG A 694 -30.55 -45.84 5.56
N LYS A 695 -29.75 -45.14 6.40
CA LYS A 695 -30.11 -44.81 7.78
C LYS A 695 -30.68 -43.43 7.99
N PHE A 696 -30.37 -42.50 7.08
CA PHE A 696 -30.71 -41.08 7.15
C PHE A 696 -31.19 -40.59 5.77
N PRO A 697 -32.32 -41.12 5.23
CA PRO A 697 -32.75 -40.84 3.87
C PRO A 697 -33.06 -39.37 3.62
N TYR A 698 -33.57 -38.62 4.59
CA TYR A 698 -33.86 -37.20 4.45
C TYR A 698 -32.56 -36.36 4.41
N PHE A 699 -31.59 -36.70 5.26
CA PHE A 699 -30.26 -36.10 5.16
C PHE A 699 -29.59 -36.43 3.82
N TYR A 700 -29.70 -37.66 3.32
CA TYR A 700 -29.18 -38.02 2.01
C TYR A 700 -29.78 -37.20 0.89
N ASN A 701 -31.11 -36.98 0.90
CA ASN A 701 -31.77 -36.13 -0.07
C ASN A 701 -31.29 -34.68 0.01
N TYR A 702 -31.11 -34.17 1.20
CA TYR A 702 -30.53 -32.83 1.41
C TYR A 702 -29.08 -32.74 0.91
N LEU A 703 -28.25 -33.76 1.18
CA LEU A 703 -26.86 -33.81 0.69
C LEU A 703 -26.79 -33.74 -0.84
N ARG A 704 -27.73 -34.33 -1.55
CA ARG A 704 -27.79 -34.25 -3.01
C ARG A 704 -28.02 -32.81 -3.51
N VAL A 705 -28.79 -32.04 -2.79
CA VAL A 705 -29.06 -30.63 -3.09
C VAL A 705 -27.84 -29.76 -2.89
N ILE A 706 -27.10 -29.97 -1.80
CA ILE A 706 -25.93 -29.16 -1.43
C ILE A 706 -24.62 -29.71 -1.97
N LYS A 707 -24.63 -30.75 -2.81
CA LYS A 707 -23.43 -31.41 -3.30
C LYS A 707 -22.48 -30.45 -4.02
N SER A 708 -23.00 -29.60 -4.90
CA SER A 708 -22.20 -28.62 -5.65
C SER A 708 -21.42 -27.67 -4.72
N GLU A 709 -22.03 -27.29 -3.61
CA GLU A 709 -21.40 -26.41 -2.62
C GLU A 709 -20.35 -27.12 -1.77
N LEU A 710 -20.51 -28.42 -1.53
CA LEU A 710 -19.60 -29.21 -0.71
C LEU A 710 -18.44 -29.83 -1.50
N ASP A 711 -18.62 -30.08 -2.78
CA ASP A 711 -17.67 -30.76 -3.68
C ASP A 711 -16.91 -29.79 -4.60
N ARG A 712 -16.99 -28.49 -4.32
CA ARG A 712 -16.31 -27.47 -5.11
C ARG A 712 -14.78 -27.49 -4.85
N PRO A 713 -13.94 -27.23 -5.88
CA PRO A 713 -12.49 -27.38 -5.80
C PRO A 713 -11.81 -26.42 -4.80
N ASP A 714 -12.39 -25.25 -4.56
CA ASP A 714 -11.86 -24.21 -3.66
C ASP A 714 -12.16 -24.45 -2.18
N ARG A 715 -12.93 -25.49 -1.84
CA ARG A 715 -13.25 -25.81 -0.47
C ARG A 715 -12.04 -26.41 0.26
N ASP A 716 -11.52 -25.68 1.23
CA ASP A 716 -10.37 -26.11 2.03
C ASP A 716 -10.74 -27.23 3.01
N ILE A 717 -10.38 -28.47 2.66
CA ILE A 717 -10.57 -29.66 3.49
C ILE A 717 -9.20 -30.20 3.91
N LYS A 718 -8.92 -30.21 5.22
CA LYS A 718 -7.66 -30.72 5.80
C LYS A 718 -7.92 -31.74 6.92
N PRO A 719 -7.29 -32.91 6.90
CA PRO A 719 -6.50 -33.45 5.79
C PRO A 719 -7.35 -33.69 4.54
N ALA A 720 -6.72 -33.77 3.38
CA ALA A 720 -7.43 -34.03 2.14
C ALA A 720 -8.25 -35.31 2.20
N PRO A 721 -9.42 -35.38 1.52
CA PRO A 721 -10.22 -36.61 1.46
C PRO A 721 -9.40 -37.80 0.95
N THR A 722 -9.53 -38.95 1.60
CA THR A 722 -8.83 -40.17 1.19
C THR A 722 -9.50 -40.86 0.00
N THR A 723 -10.76 -40.56 -0.23
CA THR A 723 -11.54 -41.07 -1.36
C THR A 723 -12.47 -40.00 -1.93
N ALA A 724 -12.80 -40.08 -3.21
CA ALA A 724 -13.76 -39.20 -3.89
C ALA A 724 -15.16 -39.17 -3.26
N ASN A 725 -15.47 -40.09 -2.35
CA ASN A 725 -16.79 -40.22 -1.69
C ASN A 725 -16.84 -39.55 -0.30
N GLU A 726 -15.83 -38.77 0.08
CA GLU A 726 -15.76 -38.09 1.38
C GLU A 726 -15.96 -36.57 1.30
N TRP A 727 -16.44 -36.06 0.19
CA TRP A 727 -16.69 -34.62 -0.05
C TRP A 727 -17.64 -33.97 0.98
N HIS A 728 -18.46 -34.78 1.68
CA HIS A 728 -19.40 -34.33 2.70
C HIS A 728 -18.79 -34.23 4.12
N ARG A 729 -17.48 -34.27 4.25
CA ARG A 729 -16.79 -34.06 5.54
C ARG A 729 -16.60 -32.56 5.82
N PHE A 730 -16.33 -32.22 7.09
CA PHE A 730 -16.00 -30.84 7.49
C PHE A 730 -14.64 -30.41 6.94
N GLY A 731 -14.45 -29.11 6.80
CA GLY A 731 -13.19 -28.54 6.32
C GLY A 731 -12.00 -28.82 7.24
N ARG A 732 -12.23 -28.90 8.55
CA ARG A 732 -11.21 -29.31 9.51
C ARG A 732 -11.70 -30.50 10.31
N HIS A 733 -10.85 -31.51 10.42
CA HIS A 733 -11.14 -32.74 11.14
C HIS A 733 -10.52 -32.79 12.54
N GLN A 734 -9.60 -31.87 12.81
CA GLN A 734 -8.93 -31.77 14.12
C GLN A 734 -9.92 -31.38 15.22
N SER A 735 -9.73 -31.93 16.41
CA SER A 735 -10.49 -31.60 17.63
C SER A 735 -11.99 -31.94 17.59
N LEU A 736 -12.46 -32.70 16.61
CA LEU A 736 -13.88 -33.09 16.58
C LEU A 736 -14.27 -33.99 17.77
N GLU A 737 -13.37 -34.86 18.20
CA GLU A 737 -13.57 -35.71 19.38
C GLU A 737 -13.70 -34.87 20.66
N ALA A 738 -12.90 -33.81 20.78
CA ALA A 738 -12.92 -32.90 21.91
C ALA A 738 -14.20 -32.04 21.93
N CYS A 739 -14.80 -31.72 20.76
CA CYS A 739 -16.08 -31.02 20.68
C CYS A 739 -17.23 -31.81 21.30
N GLU A 740 -17.13 -33.14 21.41
CA GLU A 740 -18.14 -34.02 22.04
C GLU A 740 -18.05 -34.06 23.57
N ILE A 741 -17.08 -33.44 24.19
CA ILE A 741 -16.96 -33.39 25.68
C ILE A 741 -18.18 -32.61 26.21
N ALA A 742 -18.90 -33.20 27.16
CA ALA A 742 -20.15 -32.68 27.68
C ALA A 742 -19.96 -31.37 28.46
N GLU A 743 -18.91 -31.31 29.28
CA GLU A 743 -18.61 -30.13 30.10
C GLU A 743 -17.39 -29.41 29.55
N LYS A 744 -17.59 -28.15 29.11
CA LYS A 744 -16.51 -27.34 28.56
C LYS A 744 -16.75 -25.84 28.73
N ILE A 745 -15.69 -25.08 28.71
CA ILE A 745 -15.75 -23.61 28.67
C ILE A 745 -15.66 -23.18 27.21
N ILE A 746 -16.65 -22.43 26.77
CA ILE A 746 -16.67 -21.80 25.43
C ILE A 746 -16.20 -20.36 25.56
N VAL A 747 -15.23 -19.98 24.73
CA VAL A 747 -14.65 -18.63 24.69
C VAL A 747 -14.85 -18.05 23.30
N GLY A 748 -15.16 -16.76 23.21
CA GLY A 748 -15.26 -16.06 21.94
C GLY A 748 -13.89 -15.96 21.25
N VAL A 749 -13.81 -16.28 19.96
CA VAL A 749 -12.56 -16.22 19.16
C VAL A 749 -12.07 -14.78 19.01
N LEU A 750 -13.00 -13.83 18.84
CA LEU A 750 -12.77 -12.39 18.76
C LEU A 750 -13.71 -11.72 19.75
N ALA A 751 -13.19 -11.19 20.82
CA ALA A 751 -13.97 -10.46 21.82
C ALA A 751 -13.18 -9.24 22.30
N GLN A 752 -13.82 -8.09 22.35
CA GLN A 752 -13.27 -6.87 22.97
C GLN A 752 -13.29 -6.95 24.49
N GLU A 753 -14.14 -7.82 25.05
CA GLU A 753 -14.29 -8.08 26.48
C GLU A 753 -14.17 -9.56 26.76
N ASN A 754 -13.92 -9.93 28.00
CA ASN A 754 -13.88 -11.34 28.44
C ASN A 754 -15.27 -11.97 28.30
N LYS A 755 -15.50 -12.76 27.25
CA LYS A 755 -16.76 -13.46 26.96
C LYS A 755 -16.53 -14.98 26.98
N TYR A 756 -17.06 -15.62 28.00
CA TYR A 756 -17.03 -17.07 28.13
C TYR A 756 -18.30 -17.59 28.81
N ALA A 757 -18.63 -18.82 28.51
CA ALA A 757 -19.77 -19.54 29.10
C ALA A 757 -19.41 -20.98 29.39
N VAL A 758 -20.07 -21.56 30.39
CA VAL A 758 -19.94 -22.98 30.71
C VAL A 758 -21.00 -23.76 29.95
N ASP A 759 -20.58 -24.68 29.11
CA ASP A 759 -21.47 -25.63 28.44
C ASP A 759 -21.50 -26.95 29.21
N THR A 760 -22.68 -27.28 29.69
CA THR A 760 -22.96 -28.57 30.36
C THR A 760 -23.88 -29.45 29.53
N ASN A 761 -24.19 -29.06 28.30
CA ASN A 761 -25.16 -29.73 27.43
C ASN A 761 -24.51 -30.45 26.26
N GLY A 762 -23.18 -30.47 26.17
CA GLY A 762 -22.46 -31.06 25.04
C GLY A 762 -22.74 -30.39 23.69
N THR A 763 -22.79 -29.07 23.69
CA THR A 763 -23.08 -28.26 22.51
C THR A 763 -21.93 -28.21 21.52
#